data_17fc34ced1b90adbb663b1d81a6b70cb
#
_entry.id   17fc34ced1b90adbb663b1d81a6b70cb
#
_cell.length_a   1.000
_cell.length_b   1.000
_cell.length_c   1.000
_cell.angle_alpha   90.00
_cell.angle_beta   90.00
_cell.angle_gamma   90.00
#
_symmetry.space_group_name_H-M   'P 1'
#
loop_
_entity.id
_entity.type
_entity.pdbx_description
1 polymer ?
#
loop_
_entity_poly.entity_id
_entity_poly.type
_entity_poly.pdbx_seq_one_letter_code
_entity_poly.pdbx_strand_id
1 'polypeptide(L)'
;LFEQYVDAMANSVINLKSDRGLAAQYETNAKDFLKKWKGKVADGEFIVYSTNKTAGERANNIDLLKTVLESINRAKYPEGLEFIGSVNETMWQSNMLGMGVDCGSKESVSRQYRSSNDKTKLENYIGAAWQDKEYWKNSPYLPISKIKIELNKLIDTTCERDGQISIAQIYDFLQDRDGKYGFMPCNLTAFVLGFLLKDYTDGTYNWSDGIRNEPLTKEKLKEMVSEIIKHQTTAISRYKDKFIGFIKPEEKAFNEASSEIFGIDKSLCVSAEITRDRIRQKMKDWSFPMWVLKFVPIEGVFKTPKGKIDELIDSFCQIANNGNYGGVKSDKEIAISIGQLCIDNPDIVADMILIATPEKIVEGMEKYLQTYEDSLLPKLASEVGDNGQYINRLKEKFKVDAANWVWNTETANKKISEVILEYKIVIESNKILTKNIAFIPTIHDWCDRCNSIRVSYLYAKNYWEELSDFMDLLYQIKKAGNILDSQKEAFLEQLVLNGSKFNDFYNNQTEMFKKSCSFLLGRFGDEEVKEIFRLLSGNIFTAEKQDYQRSVEKAIEKYVSEQGAEKLRTFWKDKTGFETPKAWSKEYKTPILCMVDDKDVQVARSAFATLNRKQPDASAVDKAMEFLETANFFDRLTNKTMID
;
A
#
# COMPACT_ATOMS: atom_id res chain seq x y z
N LEU A 1 -42.68 32.81 32.81
CA LEU A 1 -42.81 31.36 32.85
C LEU A 1 -42.08 30.68 31.69
N PHE A 2 -42.22 31.21 30.47
CA PHE A 2 -41.49 30.64 29.31
C PHE A 2 -39.99 30.85 29.41
N GLU A 3 -39.55 32.03 29.80
CA GLU A 3 -38.13 32.31 30.08
C GLU A 3 -37.60 31.39 31.18
N GLN A 4 -38.33 31.26 32.28
CA GLN A 4 -37.99 30.35 33.38
C GLN A 4 -37.89 28.87 32.90
N TYR A 5 -38.73 28.46 31.97
CA TYR A 5 -38.64 27.16 31.34
C TYR A 5 -37.33 27.01 30.52
N VAL A 6 -37.01 28.01 29.68
CA VAL A 6 -35.81 28.02 28.85
C VAL A 6 -34.55 27.99 29.72
N ASP A 7 -34.51 28.83 30.79
CA ASP A 7 -33.38 28.91 31.72
C ASP A 7 -33.20 27.58 32.48
N ALA A 8 -34.28 26.97 32.93
CA ALA A 8 -34.23 25.69 33.62
C ALA A 8 -33.76 24.56 32.67
N MET A 9 -34.22 24.54 31.41
CA MET A 9 -33.73 23.60 30.41
C MET A 9 -32.25 23.79 30.11
N ALA A 10 -31.79 25.02 29.92
CA ALA A 10 -30.40 25.35 29.72
C ALA A 10 -29.51 24.87 30.89
N ASN A 11 -29.94 25.15 32.12
CA ASN A 11 -29.23 24.71 33.32
C ASN A 11 -29.22 23.17 33.47
N SER A 12 -30.29 22.47 33.07
CA SER A 12 -30.32 21.02 33.03
C SER A 12 -29.22 20.48 32.08
N VAL A 13 -29.12 21.04 30.87
CA VAL A 13 -28.11 20.63 29.88
C VAL A 13 -26.69 20.94 30.35
N ILE A 14 -26.47 22.13 30.92
CA ILE A 14 -25.16 22.55 31.43
C ILE A 14 -24.67 21.61 32.55
N ASN A 15 -25.54 21.20 33.45
CA ASN A 15 -25.19 20.37 34.60
C ASN A 15 -25.19 18.86 34.29
N LEU A 16 -25.61 18.41 33.10
CA LEU A 16 -25.75 17.00 32.77
C LEU A 16 -24.45 16.17 32.91
N LYS A 17 -23.29 16.80 32.70
CA LYS A 17 -21.99 16.15 32.83
C LYS A 17 -21.37 16.24 34.21
N SER A 18 -21.65 17.31 34.95
CA SER A 18 -21.04 17.61 36.25
C SER A 18 -21.86 17.11 37.44
N ASP A 19 -23.17 17.26 37.40
CA ASP A 19 -24.08 16.81 38.46
C ASP A 19 -25.42 16.38 37.87
N ARG A 20 -25.59 15.06 37.72
CA ARG A 20 -26.82 14.45 37.17
C ARG A 20 -28.06 14.67 38.06
N GLY A 21 -27.85 14.76 39.39
CA GLY A 21 -28.96 15.02 40.31
C GLY A 21 -29.50 16.43 40.12
N LEU A 22 -28.62 17.41 40.05
CA LEU A 22 -28.98 18.80 39.83
C LEU A 22 -29.58 18.99 38.41
N ALA A 23 -29.04 18.33 37.38
CA ALA A 23 -29.60 18.35 36.04
C ALA A 23 -31.05 17.84 36.02
N ALA A 24 -31.35 16.71 36.68
CA ALA A 24 -32.69 16.17 36.79
C ALA A 24 -33.66 17.08 37.54
N GLN A 25 -33.17 17.79 38.56
CA GLN A 25 -33.97 18.77 39.28
C GLN A 25 -34.34 19.97 38.39
N TYR A 26 -33.39 20.49 37.62
CA TYR A 26 -33.67 21.56 36.66
C TYR A 26 -34.64 21.09 35.56
N GLU A 27 -34.51 19.86 35.07
CA GLU A 27 -35.42 19.28 34.07
C GLU A 27 -36.86 19.17 34.65
N THR A 28 -36.99 18.76 35.91
CA THR A 28 -38.30 18.69 36.58
C THR A 28 -38.90 20.08 36.71
N ASN A 29 -38.13 21.07 37.15
CA ASN A 29 -38.57 22.45 37.24
C ASN A 29 -39.00 23.02 35.88
N ALA A 30 -38.24 22.71 34.81
CA ALA A 30 -38.58 23.09 33.45
C ALA A 30 -39.95 22.51 33.01
N LYS A 31 -40.21 21.22 33.29
CA LYS A 31 -41.51 20.60 33.02
C LYS A 31 -42.66 21.29 33.76
N ASP A 32 -42.43 21.67 35.00
CA ASP A 32 -43.43 22.40 35.81
C ASP A 32 -43.68 23.82 35.29
N PHE A 33 -42.66 24.57 34.95
CA PHE A 33 -42.80 25.89 34.32
C PHE A 33 -43.51 25.79 32.97
N LEU A 34 -43.17 24.83 32.15
CA LEU A 34 -43.86 24.58 30.88
C LEU A 34 -45.32 24.24 31.05
N LYS A 35 -45.65 23.39 32.05
CA LYS A 35 -47.04 23.03 32.37
C LYS A 35 -47.84 24.24 32.82
N LYS A 36 -47.29 25.06 33.72
CA LYS A 36 -47.93 26.29 34.18
C LYS A 36 -48.09 27.32 33.07
N TRP A 37 -47.10 27.46 32.20
CA TRP A 37 -47.18 28.32 31.03
C TRP A 37 -48.24 27.85 30.04
N LYS A 38 -48.25 26.56 29.70
CA LYS A 38 -49.27 25.96 28.83
C LYS A 38 -50.67 26.17 29.36
N GLY A 39 -50.88 26.01 30.68
CA GLY A 39 -52.16 26.29 31.32
C GLY A 39 -52.60 27.75 31.14
N LYS A 40 -51.71 28.70 31.36
CA LYS A 40 -52.01 30.13 31.14
C LYS A 40 -52.23 30.47 29.67
N VAL A 41 -51.51 29.83 28.74
CA VAL A 41 -51.70 30.04 27.31
C VAL A 41 -53.00 29.43 26.83
N ALA A 42 -53.43 28.29 27.40
CA ALA A 42 -54.69 27.64 27.04
C ALA A 42 -55.95 28.49 27.29
N ASP A 43 -55.86 29.35 28.32
CA ASP A 43 -56.97 30.26 28.71
C ASP A 43 -56.83 31.64 28.06
N GLY A 44 -55.82 31.85 27.18
CA GLY A 44 -55.52 33.13 26.56
C GLY A 44 -56.27 33.40 25.26
N GLU A 45 -56.32 34.70 24.93
CA GLU A 45 -56.73 35.15 23.59
C GLU A 45 -55.49 35.20 22.67
N PHE A 46 -55.59 34.63 21.45
CA PHE A 46 -54.50 34.58 20.46
C PHE A 46 -54.86 35.41 19.23
N ILE A 47 -53.87 36.10 18.68
CA ILE A 47 -54.00 36.71 17.35
C ILE A 47 -52.89 36.08 16.48
N VAL A 48 -53.30 35.38 15.43
CA VAL A 48 -52.37 34.69 14.54
C VAL A 48 -52.23 35.50 13.24
N TYR A 49 -50.97 35.86 12.95
CA TYR A 49 -50.63 36.55 11.71
C TYR A 49 -49.97 35.53 10.74
N SER A 50 -50.34 35.59 9.49
CA SER A 50 -49.69 34.85 8.44
C SER A 50 -49.49 35.71 7.19
N THR A 51 -48.68 35.25 6.25
CA THR A 51 -48.43 35.93 4.96
C THR A 51 -49.73 36.24 4.22
N ASN A 52 -50.76 35.41 4.38
CA ASN A 52 -52.05 35.55 3.70
C ASN A 52 -53.12 36.19 4.60
N LYS A 53 -52.85 36.43 5.90
CA LYS A 53 -53.76 37.05 6.88
C LYS A 53 -53.00 38.08 7.72
N THR A 54 -52.59 39.15 7.06
CA THR A 54 -51.78 40.23 7.67
C THR A 54 -52.55 41.05 8.74
N ALA A 55 -53.90 41.05 8.69
CA ALA A 55 -54.75 41.69 9.67
C ALA A 55 -54.84 40.89 11.01
N GLY A 56 -54.35 39.67 11.03
CA GLY A 56 -54.48 38.76 12.17
C GLY A 56 -55.86 38.07 12.26
N GLU A 57 -55.85 36.82 12.71
CA GLU A 57 -57.04 36.03 12.98
C GLU A 57 -57.12 35.72 14.47
N ARG A 58 -58.26 36.06 15.13
CA ARG A 58 -58.42 35.86 16.57
C ARG A 58 -58.86 34.44 16.92
N ALA A 59 -58.23 33.86 17.92
CA ALA A 59 -58.60 32.62 18.53
C ALA A 59 -58.73 32.79 20.03
N ASN A 60 -59.92 32.64 20.59
CA ASN A 60 -60.22 32.92 21.97
C ASN A 60 -59.82 31.81 22.96
N ASN A 61 -59.31 30.73 22.47
CA ASN A 61 -58.75 29.60 23.25
C ASN A 61 -57.81 28.75 22.42
N ILE A 62 -57.11 27.82 23.10
CA ILE A 62 -56.10 26.95 22.45
C ILE A 62 -56.70 26.05 21.36
N ASP A 63 -57.95 25.65 21.45
CA ASP A 63 -58.59 24.77 20.46
C ASP A 63 -58.94 25.54 19.19
N LEU A 64 -59.42 26.78 19.31
CA LEU A 64 -59.59 27.68 18.18
C LEU A 64 -58.24 28.08 17.58
N LEU A 65 -57.18 28.24 18.38
CA LEU A 65 -55.82 28.47 17.88
C LEU A 65 -55.36 27.29 17.01
N LYS A 66 -55.60 26.04 17.45
CA LYS A 66 -55.30 24.88 16.63
C LYS A 66 -56.01 24.90 15.29
N THR A 67 -57.28 25.21 15.29
CA THR A 67 -58.08 25.29 14.06
C THR A 67 -57.57 26.37 13.10
N VAL A 68 -57.16 27.53 13.62
CA VAL A 68 -56.56 28.60 12.82
C VAL A 68 -55.21 28.17 12.25
N LEU A 69 -54.38 27.55 13.07
CA LEU A 69 -53.08 27.06 12.65
C LEU A 69 -53.20 25.91 11.61
N GLU A 70 -54.18 25.03 11.78
CA GLU A 70 -54.48 23.99 10.78
C GLU A 70 -54.93 24.60 9.46
N SER A 71 -55.76 25.64 9.47
CA SER A 71 -56.19 26.37 8.28
C SER A 71 -55.00 27.01 7.55
N ILE A 72 -54.12 27.65 8.31
CA ILE A 72 -52.89 28.28 7.77
C ILE A 72 -51.96 27.21 7.16
N ASN A 73 -51.80 26.11 7.90
CA ASN A 73 -50.96 25.01 7.44
C ASN A 73 -51.46 24.37 6.16
N ARG A 74 -52.78 24.14 6.06
CA ARG A 74 -53.42 23.67 4.81
C ARG A 74 -53.21 24.65 3.65
N ALA A 75 -53.30 25.95 3.91
CA ALA A 75 -53.06 26.96 2.88
C ALA A 75 -51.60 27.00 2.41
N LYS A 76 -50.66 26.77 3.33
CA LYS A 76 -49.24 26.71 3.04
C LYS A 76 -48.81 25.42 2.35
N TYR A 77 -49.39 24.32 2.74
CA TYR A 77 -49.07 22.98 2.21
C TYR A 77 -50.30 22.33 1.59
N PRO A 78 -50.77 22.81 0.43
CA PRO A 78 -52.06 22.38 -0.16
C PRO A 78 -52.09 20.91 -0.58
N GLU A 79 -50.96 20.31 -0.86
CA GLU A 79 -50.79 18.92 -1.22
C GLU A 79 -50.34 18.03 -0.05
N GLY A 80 -50.19 18.61 1.14
CA GLY A 80 -49.88 17.88 2.35
C GLY A 80 -51.00 16.95 2.78
N LEU A 81 -50.60 15.84 3.40
CA LEU A 81 -51.58 14.94 4.02
C LEU A 81 -52.25 15.64 5.19
N GLU A 82 -53.58 15.46 5.32
CA GLU A 82 -54.32 16.01 6.46
C GLU A 82 -53.81 15.39 7.76
N PHE A 83 -53.36 16.22 8.69
CA PHE A 83 -53.01 15.76 10.03
C PHE A 83 -54.27 15.28 10.74
N ILE A 84 -54.26 14.02 11.17
CA ILE A 84 -55.32 13.51 12.03
C ILE A 84 -55.12 14.16 13.41
N GLY A 85 -55.91 15.20 13.72
CA GLY A 85 -55.74 16.05 14.91
C GLY A 85 -55.86 15.34 16.28
N SER A 86 -56.00 14.05 16.30
CA SER A 86 -56.08 13.23 17.52
C SER A 86 -54.94 12.21 17.65
N VAL A 87 -53.93 12.25 16.77
CA VAL A 87 -52.75 11.35 16.88
C VAL A 87 -51.74 11.98 17.83
N ASN A 88 -51.67 11.47 19.06
CA ASN A 88 -50.70 11.87 20.04
C ASN A 88 -49.32 11.32 19.66
N GLU A 89 -48.26 12.13 19.78
CA GLU A 89 -46.89 11.75 19.48
C GLU A 89 -46.46 10.47 20.25
N THR A 90 -46.95 10.28 21.46
CA THR A 90 -46.75 9.08 22.26
C THR A 90 -47.35 7.81 21.64
N MET A 91 -48.31 7.93 20.74
CA MET A 91 -48.92 6.79 20.04
C MET A 91 -48.06 6.24 18.91
N TRP A 92 -47.09 7.02 18.43
CA TRP A 92 -46.14 6.65 17.40
C TRP A 92 -44.80 6.17 17.98
N GLN A 93 -44.88 5.33 19.01
CA GLN A 93 -43.65 4.75 19.60
C GLN A 93 -43.00 3.75 18.65
N SER A 94 -41.80 3.32 18.99
CA SER A 94 -40.90 2.49 18.17
C SER A 94 -41.56 1.30 17.46
N ASN A 95 -42.65 0.76 18.04
CA ASN A 95 -43.38 -0.40 17.48
C ASN A 95 -44.17 -0.05 16.21
N MET A 96 -44.47 1.21 15.97
CA MET A 96 -45.29 1.66 14.85
C MET A 96 -44.46 2.19 13.68
N LEU A 97 -43.21 2.48 13.90
CA LEU A 97 -42.33 3.05 12.88
C LEU A 97 -42.16 2.17 11.63
N GLY A 98 -42.17 0.84 11.84
CA GLY A 98 -42.10 -0.13 10.76
C GLY A 98 -43.43 -0.50 10.10
N MET A 99 -44.56 -0.08 10.67
CA MET A 99 -45.88 -0.47 10.16
C MET A 99 -46.16 0.00 8.74
N GLY A 100 -45.64 1.15 8.36
CA GLY A 100 -45.77 1.67 7.00
C GLY A 100 -45.19 0.70 5.96
N VAL A 101 -44.07 0.05 6.28
CA VAL A 101 -43.42 -0.96 5.43
C VAL A 101 -44.27 -2.24 5.32
N ASP A 102 -44.95 -2.61 6.40
CA ASP A 102 -45.79 -3.82 6.45
C ASP A 102 -47.18 -3.62 5.80
N CYS A 103 -47.59 -2.37 5.63
CA CYS A 103 -48.85 -2.06 4.96
C CYS A 103 -48.87 -2.55 3.50
N GLY A 104 -50.01 -3.06 3.08
CA GLY A 104 -50.17 -3.61 1.74
C GLY A 104 -49.78 -5.08 1.61
N SER A 105 -49.27 -5.73 2.64
CA SER A 105 -49.19 -7.18 2.71
C SER A 105 -50.33 -7.73 3.56
N LYS A 106 -51.14 -8.67 3.04
CA LYS A 106 -52.28 -9.27 3.76
C LYS A 106 -51.84 -10.00 5.05
N GLU A 107 -50.55 -10.27 5.21
CA GLU A 107 -50.05 -11.15 6.26
C GLU A 107 -49.60 -10.42 7.54
N SER A 108 -49.16 -9.18 7.46
CA SER A 108 -48.36 -8.57 8.54
C SER A 108 -49.14 -7.73 9.55
N VAL A 109 -50.27 -7.16 9.19
CA VAL A 109 -51.00 -6.22 10.07
C VAL A 109 -51.92 -6.95 11.08
N SER A 110 -51.98 -8.27 11.04
CA SER A 110 -53.10 -8.98 11.62
C SER A 110 -53.05 -9.25 13.12
N ARG A 111 -51.92 -9.39 13.76
CA ARG A 111 -51.89 -9.91 15.14
C ARG A 111 -51.43 -8.96 16.24
N GLN A 112 -50.45 -8.11 16.00
CA GLN A 112 -49.88 -7.22 17.02
C GLN A 112 -50.72 -5.96 17.31
N TYR A 113 -51.56 -5.56 16.37
CA TYR A 113 -52.29 -4.28 16.41
C TYR A 113 -53.82 -4.43 16.46
N ARG A 114 -54.34 -5.62 16.77
CA ARG A 114 -55.78 -5.94 16.76
C ARG A 114 -56.63 -5.17 17.77
N SER A 115 -56.03 -4.57 18.77
CA SER A 115 -56.77 -3.97 19.89
C SER A 115 -56.72 -2.44 19.92
N SER A 116 -56.05 -1.76 18.97
CA SER A 116 -55.87 -0.34 19.12
C SER A 116 -56.69 0.50 18.13
N ASN A 117 -57.29 1.56 18.64
CA ASN A 117 -57.79 2.69 17.88
C ASN A 117 -56.80 3.24 16.85
N ASP A 118 -55.53 2.90 17.00
CA ASP A 118 -54.43 3.39 16.19
C ASP A 118 -54.43 2.76 14.80
N LYS A 119 -54.72 1.47 14.67
CA LYS A 119 -54.86 0.81 13.37
C LYS A 119 -55.96 1.47 12.54
N THR A 120 -57.13 1.68 13.14
CA THR A 120 -58.28 2.32 12.46
C THR A 120 -57.95 3.77 12.06
N LYS A 121 -57.20 4.51 12.88
CA LYS A 121 -56.78 5.87 12.56
C LYS A 121 -55.76 5.88 11.40
N LEU A 122 -54.80 4.93 11.37
CA LEU A 122 -53.84 4.81 10.28
C LEU A 122 -54.52 4.36 8.97
N GLU A 123 -55.48 3.39 9.05
CA GLU A 123 -56.28 2.96 7.91
C GLU A 123 -57.11 4.13 7.36
N ASN A 124 -57.71 4.91 8.22
CA ASN A 124 -58.47 6.10 7.82
C ASN A 124 -57.59 7.19 7.23
N TYR A 125 -56.33 7.35 7.74
CA TYR A 125 -55.38 8.33 7.26
C TYR A 125 -54.90 8.04 5.83
N ILE A 126 -54.57 6.78 5.53
CA ILE A 126 -54.13 6.35 4.22
C ILE A 126 -55.32 6.08 3.29
N GLY A 127 -56.51 5.82 3.88
CA GLY A 127 -57.75 5.59 3.13
C GLY A 127 -57.67 4.34 2.27
N ALA A 128 -58.16 4.44 1.03
CA ALA A 128 -58.23 3.33 0.10
C ALA A 128 -56.84 2.77 -0.32
N ALA A 129 -55.75 3.45 -0.02
CA ALA A 129 -54.38 2.96 -0.27
C ALA A 129 -53.95 1.84 0.71
N TRP A 130 -54.67 1.70 1.84
CA TRP A 130 -54.39 0.65 2.81
C TRP A 130 -54.64 -0.74 2.18
N GLN A 131 -53.66 -1.62 2.26
CA GLN A 131 -53.70 -2.96 1.67
C GLN A 131 -53.63 -3.05 0.13
N ASP A 132 -53.63 -1.96 -0.60
CA ASP A 132 -53.42 -1.96 -2.04
C ASP A 132 -51.92 -1.81 -2.36
N LYS A 133 -51.33 -2.78 -3.07
CA LYS A 133 -49.93 -2.77 -3.45
C LYS A 133 -49.60 -1.69 -4.49
N GLU A 134 -50.55 -1.42 -5.37
CA GLU A 134 -50.39 -0.49 -6.48
C GLU A 134 -51.35 0.71 -6.37
N TYR A 135 -51.61 1.16 -5.12
CA TYR A 135 -52.56 2.23 -4.81
C TYR A 135 -52.36 3.49 -5.66
N TRP A 136 -51.15 3.83 -6.02
CA TRP A 136 -50.86 5.00 -6.87
C TRP A 136 -51.31 4.81 -8.31
N LYS A 137 -51.40 3.58 -8.80
CA LYS A 137 -51.98 3.26 -10.12
C LYS A 137 -53.49 3.13 -10.04
N ASN A 138 -54.00 2.44 -9.04
CA ASN A 138 -55.39 2.12 -8.90
C ASN A 138 -56.26 3.30 -8.39
N SER A 139 -55.64 4.17 -7.56
CA SER A 139 -56.34 5.32 -6.96
C SER A 139 -55.45 6.57 -7.01
N PRO A 140 -55.10 7.09 -8.21
CA PRO A 140 -54.13 8.17 -8.38
C PRO A 140 -54.58 9.54 -7.83
N TYR A 141 -55.86 9.68 -7.53
CA TYR A 141 -56.44 10.91 -6.98
C TYR A 141 -56.22 11.10 -5.48
N LEU A 142 -55.85 10.07 -4.77
CA LEU A 142 -55.55 10.19 -3.33
C LEU A 142 -54.30 11.05 -3.08
N PRO A 143 -54.29 11.85 -2.03
CA PRO A 143 -53.10 12.65 -1.67
C PRO A 143 -51.84 11.81 -1.57
N ILE A 144 -51.88 10.67 -0.89
CA ILE A 144 -50.76 9.75 -0.75
C ILE A 144 -50.25 9.19 -2.09
N SER A 145 -51.20 8.95 -3.03
CA SER A 145 -50.87 8.47 -4.37
C SER A 145 -50.13 9.53 -5.17
N LYS A 146 -50.50 10.82 -5.07
CA LYS A 146 -49.81 11.94 -5.74
C LYS A 146 -48.39 12.07 -5.24
N ILE A 147 -48.17 12.03 -3.91
CA ILE A 147 -46.86 12.05 -3.30
C ILE A 147 -46.01 10.87 -3.82
N LYS A 148 -46.58 9.66 -3.87
CA LYS A 148 -45.92 8.44 -4.37
C LYS A 148 -45.48 8.60 -5.82
N ILE A 149 -46.35 9.13 -6.69
CA ILE A 149 -46.02 9.32 -8.12
C ILE A 149 -44.84 10.28 -8.29
N GLU A 150 -44.84 11.40 -7.57
CA GLU A 150 -43.76 12.38 -7.64
C GLU A 150 -42.46 11.83 -7.01
N LEU A 151 -42.57 11.09 -5.92
CA LEU A 151 -41.41 10.43 -5.28
C LEU A 151 -40.79 9.38 -6.20
N ASN A 152 -41.62 8.53 -6.83
CA ASN A 152 -41.13 7.55 -7.80
C ASN A 152 -40.37 8.26 -8.92
N LYS A 153 -40.92 9.34 -9.51
CA LYS A 153 -40.28 10.11 -10.55
C LYS A 153 -38.93 10.67 -10.07
N LEU A 154 -38.82 11.18 -8.85
CA LEU A 154 -37.58 11.66 -8.27
C LEU A 154 -36.54 10.53 -8.15
N ILE A 155 -36.97 9.37 -7.59
CA ILE A 155 -36.07 8.23 -7.40
C ILE A 155 -35.60 7.69 -8.74
N ASP A 156 -36.50 7.46 -9.68
CA ASP A 156 -36.18 6.90 -10.99
C ASP A 156 -35.24 7.84 -11.76
N THR A 157 -35.54 9.12 -11.84
CA THR A 157 -34.69 10.11 -12.54
C THR A 157 -33.30 10.23 -11.90
N THR A 158 -33.24 10.18 -10.56
CA THR A 158 -31.95 10.28 -9.86
C THR A 158 -31.15 8.99 -10.00
N CYS A 159 -31.79 7.83 -9.89
CA CYS A 159 -31.13 6.54 -10.09
C CYS A 159 -30.69 6.33 -11.55
N GLU A 160 -31.43 6.82 -12.54
CA GLU A 160 -31.02 6.77 -13.94
C GLU A 160 -29.76 7.62 -14.19
N ARG A 161 -29.66 8.81 -13.56
CA ARG A 161 -28.56 9.73 -13.72
C ARG A 161 -27.32 9.32 -12.89
N ASP A 162 -27.54 9.04 -11.59
CA ASP A 162 -26.49 8.90 -10.59
C ASP A 162 -26.31 7.45 -10.11
N GLY A 163 -27.16 6.54 -10.57
CA GLY A 163 -27.19 5.12 -10.15
C GLY A 163 -27.85 4.88 -8.79
N GLN A 164 -27.98 5.90 -7.96
CA GLN A 164 -28.50 5.82 -6.61
C GLN A 164 -29.04 7.16 -6.12
N ILE A 165 -29.95 7.14 -5.15
CA ILE A 165 -30.47 8.32 -4.47
C ILE A 165 -30.19 8.23 -2.97
N SER A 166 -29.76 9.33 -2.34
CA SER A 166 -29.56 9.35 -0.89
C SER A 166 -30.90 9.43 -0.14
N ILE A 167 -30.96 8.80 1.02
CA ILE A 167 -32.12 8.92 1.91
C ILE A 167 -32.35 10.37 2.34
N ALA A 168 -31.29 11.16 2.45
CA ALA A 168 -31.41 12.59 2.74
C ALA A 168 -32.18 13.33 1.63
N GLN A 169 -31.93 13.03 0.36
CA GLN A 169 -32.66 13.64 -0.76
C GLN A 169 -34.15 13.25 -0.74
N ILE A 170 -34.46 11.97 -0.46
CA ILE A 170 -35.83 11.50 -0.31
C ILE A 170 -36.54 12.23 0.84
N TYR A 171 -35.86 12.40 1.95
CA TYR A 171 -36.40 13.09 3.12
C TYR A 171 -36.60 14.59 2.87
N ASP A 172 -35.64 15.26 2.23
CA ASP A 172 -35.72 16.68 1.83
C ASP A 172 -36.91 16.93 0.90
N PHE A 173 -37.18 15.99 -0.01
CA PHE A 173 -38.35 16.05 -0.88
C PHE A 173 -39.67 16.04 -0.05
N LEU A 174 -39.78 15.22 0.98
CA LEU A 174 -40.99 15.19 1.85
C LEU A 174 -41.08 16.41 2.73
N GLN A 175 -39.98 16.95 3.22
CA GLN A 175 -39.97 18.14 4.05
C GLN A 175 -40.37 19.39 3.28
N ASP A 176 -39.99 19.48 2.02
CA ASP A 176 -40.18 20.58 1.09
C ASP A 176 -40.62 21.90 1.74
N ARG A 177 -39.63 22.65 2.22
CA ARG A 177 -39.84 23.92 2.97
C ARG A 177 -40.58 24.97 2.16
N ASP A 178 -40.56 24.84 0.84
CA ASP A 178 -41.12 25.82 -0.11
C ASP A 178 -42.56 25.52 -0.54
N GLY A 179 -43.18 24.50 0.03
CA GLY A 179 -44.62 24.59 0.06
C GLY A 179 -45.51 23.50 -0.49
N LYS A 180 -45.07 22.26 -0.79
CA LYS A 180 -46.01 21.25 -1.21
C LYS A 180 -46.50 20.35 -0.06
N TYR A 181 -45.60 19.69 0.65
CA TYR A 181 -45.98 18.59 1.54
C TYR A 181 -45.82 18.91 3.01
N GLY A 182 -44.75 19.60 3.41
CA GLY A 182 -44.54 20.10 4.76
C GLY A 182 -44.38 19.04 5.84
N PHE A 183 -43.81 17.87 5.54
CA PHE A 183 -43.56 16.85 6.53
C PHE A 183 -42.51 17.28 7.54
N MET A 184 -42.81 17.10 8.81
CA MET A 184 -41.82 17.33 9.89
C MET A 184 -41.22 15.99 10.33
N PRO A 185 -39.96 15.99 10.86
CA PRO A 185 -39.35 14.79 11.40
C PRO A 185 -40.09 14.31 12.64
N CYS A 186 -41.00 13.39 12.45
CA CYS A 186 -41.80 12.76 13.48
C CYS A 186 -42.14 11.29 13.13
N ASN A 187 -42.70 10.57 14.06
CA ASN A 187 -43.03 9.17 13.88
C ASN A 187 -44.06 8.96 12.74
N LEU A 188 -44.95 9.90 12.51
CA LEU A 188 -45.89 9.86 11.39
C LEU A 188 -45.18 9.94 10.06
N THR A 189 -44.17 10.83 9.93
CA THR A 189 -43.36 10.92 8.72
C THR A 189 -42.58 9.63 8.45
N ALA A 190 -42.06 8.97 9.50
CA ALA A 190 -41.42 7.67 9.36
C ALA A 190 -42.39 6.59 8.85
N PHE A 191 -43.61 6.57 9.38
CA PHE A 191 -44.65 5.67 8.91
C PHE A 191 -44.98 5.92 7.42
N VAL A 192 -45.22 7.18 7.06
CA VAL A 192 -45.54 7.56 5.67
C VAL A 192 -44.38 7.24 4.74
N LEU A 193 -43.16 7.53 5.13
CA LEU A 193 -41.97 7.21 4.35
C LEU A 193 -41.83 5.68 4.15
N GLY A 194 -41.99 4.91 5.21
CA GLY A 194 -41.99 3.45 5.13
C GLY A 194 -43.10 2.93 4.19
N PHE A 195 -44.30 3.54 4.24
CA PHE A 195 -45.39 3.21 3.35
C PHE A 195 -45.09 3.55 1.87
N LEU A 196 -44.51 4.72 1.61
CA LEU A 196 -44.14 5.16 0.26
C LEU A 196 -43.01 4.33 -0.36
N LEU A 197 -42.09 3.85 0.46
CA LEU A 197 -40.89 3.11 -0.01
C LEU A 197 -41.04 1.58 0.07
N LYS A 198 -42.16 1.04 0.60
CA LYS A 198 -42.33 -0.41 0.79
C LYS A 198 -42.17 -1.24 -0.49
N ASP A 199 -42.49 -0.64 -1.64
CA ASP A 199 -42.46 -1.32 -2.93
C ASP A 199 -41.04 -1.50 -3.47
N TYR A 200 -40.11 -0.70 -3.00
CA TYR A 200 -38.66 -0.82 -3.35
C TYR A 200 -37.99 -2.02 -2.67
N THR A 201 -38.73 -2.77 -1.84
CA THR A 201 -38.21 -3.99 -1.19
C THR A 201 -38.53 -5.27 -1.98
N ASP A 202 -38.82 -5.15 -3.27
CA ASP A 202 -39.14 -6.26 -4.17
C ASP A 202 -37.93 -7.05 -4.70
N GLY A 203 -36.72 -6.61 -4.36
CA GLY A 203 -35.44 -7.22 -4.78
C GLY A 203 -34.80 -6.58 -5.99
N THR A 204 -35.39 -5.52 -6.58
CA THR A 204 -34.81 -4.75 -7.68
C THR A 204 -33.92 -3.60 -7.21
N TYR A 205 -34.00 -3.22 -5.94
CA TYR A 205 -33.24 -2.14 -5.35
C TYR A 205 -32.33 -2.63 -4.23
N ASN A 206 -31.19 -1.99 -4.12
CA ASN A 206 -30.24 -2.23 -3.06
C ASN A 206 -30.16 -1.01 -2.12
N TRP A 207 -29.76 -1.29 -0.90
CA TRP A 207 -29.34 -0.30 0.07
C TRP A 207 -27.81 -0.24 0.12
N SER A 208 -27.24 0.96 0.22
CA SER A 208 -25.81 1.17 0.35
C SER A 208 -25.50 2.22 1.41
N ASP A 209 -24.39 2.03 2.13
CA ASP A 209 -23.77 3.03 3.02
C ASP A 209 -22.44 3.55 2.47
N GLY A 210 -22.17 3.31 1.18
CA GLY A 210 -20.92 3.63 0.54
C GLY A 210 -19.82 2.58 0.72
N ILE A 211 -19.99 1.64 1.67
CA ILE A 211 -19.07 0.54 1.95
C ILE A 211 -19.73 -0.81 1.67
N ARG A 212 -20.98 -0.94 2.05
CA ARG A 212 -21.80 -2.15 1.88
C ARG A 212 -22.89 -1.90 0.87
N ASN A 213 -23.25 -2.94 0.14
CA ASN A 213 -24.40 -2.93 -0.74
C ASN A 213 -25.15 -4.25 -0.52
N GLU A 214 -26.37 -4.14 -0.05
CA GLU A 214 -27.20 -5.29 0.29
C GLU A 214 -28.57 -5.09 -0.36
N PRO A 215 -29.29 -6.17 -0.70
CA PRO A 215 -30.66 -6.04 -1.16
C PRO A 215 -31.48 -5.24 -0.14
N LEU A 216 -32.31 -4.30 -0.63
CA LEU A 216 -33.20 -3.54 0.22
C LEU A 216 -34.38 -4.42 0.69
N THR A 217 -34.18 -5.06 1.85
CA THR A 217 -35.24 -5.89 2.45
C THR A 217 -36.21 -5.02 3.28
N LYS A 218 -37.38 -5.61 3.60
CA LYS A 218 -38.37 -4.95 4.48
C LYS A 218 -37.75 -4.63 5.85
N GLU A 219 -36.96 -5.53 6.40
CA GLU A 219 -36.28 -5.39 7.68
C GLU A 219 -35.27 -4.22 7.63
N LYS A 220 -34.50 -4.13 6.55
CA LYS A 220 -33.55 -3.04 6.34
C LYS A 220 -34.25 -1.69 6.18
N LEU A 221 -35.32 -1.65 5.41
CA LEU A 221 -36.12 -0.43 5.26
C LEU A 221 -36.74 0.02 6.60
N LYS A 222 -37.25 -0.90 7.43
CA LYS A 222 -37.74 -0.59 8.79
C LYS A 222 -36.62 0.02 9.66
N GLU A 223 -35.43 -0.56 9.61
CA GLU A 223 -34.27 -0.03 10.33
C GLU A 223 -33.95 1.39 9.88
N MET A 224 -33.82 1.62 8.57
CA MET A 224 -33.53 2.93 7.99
C MET A 224 -34.55 3.99 8.40
N VAL A 225 -35.83 3.69 8.26
CA VAL A 225 -36.92 4.61 8.62
C VAL A 225 -36.91 4.92 10.12
N SER A 226 -36.64 3.92 10.95
CA SER A 226 -36.51 4.10 12.40
C SER A 226 -35.33 4.95 12.80
N GLU A 227 -34.19 4.81 12.13
CA GLU A 227 -33.00 5.61 12.39
C GLU A 227 -33.19 7.09 12.03
N ILE A 228 -33.86 7.38 10.91
CA ILE A 228 -34.16 8.76 10.48
C ILE A 228 -34.83 9.55 11.60
N ILE A 229 -35.72 8.92 12.35
CA ILE A 229 -36.51 9.59 13.37
C ILE A 229 -35.81 9.69 14.73
N LYS A 230 -35.00 8.70 15.07
CA LYS A 230 -34.22 8.71 16.33
C LYS A 230 -33.21 9.87 16.41
N HIS A 231 -32.82 10.44 15.28
CA HIS A 231 -31.72 11.40 15.18
C HIS A 231 -32.15 12.77 14.63
N GLN A 232 -33.32 13.25 14.99
CA GLN A 232 -34.00 14.42 14.44
C GLN A 232 -33.19 15.73 14.34
N THR A 233 -32.23 15.95 15.21
CA THR A 233 -31.51 17.24 15.30
C THR A 233 -30.11 17.23 14.70
N THR A 234 -29.50 16.05 14.47
CA THR A 234 -28.15 15.91 13.94
C THR A 234 -28.08 15.08 12.64
N ALA A 235 -29.22 14.76 12.09
CA ALA A 235 -29.41 13.59 11.25
C ALA A 235 -29.08 13.79 9.77
N ILE A 236 -29.30 14.97 9.20
CA ILE A 236 -29.20 15.17 7.73
C ILE A 236 -27.79 14.89 7.22
N SER A 237 -26.74 15.19 7.97
CA SER A 237 -25.36 14.89 7.58
C SER A 237 -25.04 13.39 7.61
N ARG A 238 -25.67 12.60 8.47
CA ARG A 238 -25.44 11.16 8.60
C ARG A 238 -26.13 10.31 7.53
N TYR A 239 -27.20 10.83 6.91
CA TYR A 239 -27.96 10.10 5.88
C TYR A 239 -27.55 10.46 4.46
N LYS A 240 -26.63 11.41 4.28
CA LYS A 240 -26.01 11.70 2.98
C LYS A 240 -25.29 10.47 2.41
N ASP A 241 -24.79 9.62 3.29
CA ASP A 241 -24.02 8.42 2.95
C ASP A 241 -24.89 7.14 2.90
N LYS A 242 -26.21 7.25 2.99
CA LYS A 242 -27.15 6.12 2.90
C LYS A 242 -27.96 6.25 1.61
N PHE A 243 -27.90 5.23 0.77
CA PHE A 243 -28.47 5.28 -0.58
C PHE A 243 -29.43 4.12 -0.84
N ILE A 244 -30.40 4.38 -1.69
CA ILE A 244 -31.17 3.37 -2.40
C ILE A 244 -30.75 3.45 -3.86
N GLY A 245 -30.33 2.33 -4.45
CA GLY A 245 -29.84 2.27 -5.80
C GLY A 245 -30.47 1.16 -6.62
N PHE A 246 -30.66 1.42 -7.90
CA PHE A 246 -31.05 0.42 -8.89
C PHE A 246 -29.77 -0.10 -9.54
N ILE A 247 -29.52 -1.39 -9.42
CA ILE A 247 -28.42 -2.04 -10.09
C ILE A 247 -28.94 -2.69 -11.35
N LYS A 248 -28.34 -2.33 -12.49
CA LYS A 248 -28.65 -2.99 -13.75
C LYS A 248 -28.29 -4.48 -13.64
N PRO A 249 -29.05 -5.37 -14.32
CA PRO A 249 -28.75 -6.80 -14.29
C PRO A 249 -27.31 -7.12 -14.65
N GLU A 250 -26.73 -6.38 -15.61
CA GLU A 250 -25.36 -6.54 -16.05
C GLU A 250 -24.37 -6.12 -14.96
N GLU A 251 -24.59 -5.00 -14.27
CA GLU A 251 -23.74 -4.56 -13.16
C GLU A 251 -23.82 -5.55 -11.97
N LYS A 252 -25.01 -6.11 -11.72
CA LYS A 252 -25.19 -7.16 -10.74
C LYS A 252 -24.41 -8.43 -11.13
N ALA A 253 -24.50 -8.86 -12.37
CA ALA A 253 -23.76 -10.01 -12.88
C ALA A 253 -22.25 -9.81 -12.79
N PHE A 254 -21.74 -8.60 -13.08
CA PHE A 254 -20.34 -8.24 -12.87
C PHE A 254 -19.91 -8.36 -11.39
N ASN A 255 -20.70 -7.82 -10.47
CA ASN A 255 -20.38 -7.88 -9.03
C ASN A 255 -20.39 -9.33 -8.51
N GLU A 256 -21.35 -10.15 -8.92
CA GLU A 256 -21.44 -11.56 -8.57
C GLU A 256 -20.27 -12.36 -9.17
N ALA A 257 -19.99 -12.20 -10.45
CA ALA A 257 -18.87 -12.85 -11.12
C ALA A 257 -17.52 -12.46 -10.48
N SER A 258 -17.33 -11.17 -10.18
CA SER A 258 -16.12 -10.68 -9.50
C SER A 258 -15.96 -11.28 -8.11
N SER A 259 -17.05 -11.38 -7.33
CA SER A 259 -17.05 -12.03 -6.03
C SER A 259 -16.62 -13.49 -6.12
N GLU A 260 -17.16 -14.24 -7.06
CA GLU A 260 -16.90 -15.68 -7.22
C GLU A 260 -15.50 -15.95 -7.78
N ILE A 261 -15.10 -15.26 -8.85
CA ILE A 261 -13.78 -15.46 -9.50
C ILE A 261 -12.62 -15.08 -8.58
N PHE A 262 -12.72 -13.97 -7.86
CA PHE A 262 -11.63 -13.48 -7.02
C PHE A 262 -11.78 -13.84 -5.53
N GLY A 263 -12.81 -14.58 -5.14
CA GLY A 263 -13.07 -14.95 -3.74
C GLY A 263 -13.25 -13.73 -2.83
N ILE A 264 -13.98 -12.71 -3.33
CA ILE A 264 -14.33 -11.50 -2.58
C ILE A 264 -15.70 -11.70 -1.95
N ASP A 265 -15.89 -11.25 -0.71
CA ASP A 265 -17.22 -11.29 -0.07
C ASP A 265 -18.24 -10.49 -0.91
N LYS A 266 -19.39 -11.09 -1.20
CA LYS A 266 -20.45 -10.45 -2.02
C LYS A 266 -20.88 -9.09 -1.47
N SER A 267 -20.88 -8.92 -0.15
CA SER A 267 -21.24 -7.67 0.50
C SER A 267 -20.24 -6.52 0.26
N LEU A 268 -19.05 -6.83 -0.24
CA LEU A 268 -18.00 -5.87 -0.57
C LEU A 268 -17.95 -5.50 -2.06
N CYS A 269 -18.72 -6.19 -2.92
CA CYS A 269 -18.85 -5.90 -4.36
C CYS A 269 -20.08 -5.03 -4.58
N VAL A 270 -19.98 -3.73 -4.33
CA VAL A 270 -21.11 -2.81 -4.16
C VAL A 270 -21.33 -1.84 -5.32
N SER A 271 -20.28 -1.44 -5.99
CA SER A 271 -20.29 -0.62 -7.22
C SER A 271 -19.12 -1.00 -8.10
N ALA A 272 -19.17 -0.59 -9.36
CA ALA A 272 -18.09 -0.87 -10.31
C ALA A 272 -16.72 -0.39 -9.79
N GLU A 273 -16.63 0.80 -9.20
CA GLU A 273 -15.40 1.40 -8.68
C GLU A 273 -14.87 0.64 -7.46
N ILE A 274 -15.75 0.33 -6.51
CA ILE A 274 -15.34 -0.38 -5.29
C ILE A 274 -14.93 -1.81 -5.62
N THR A 275 -15.69 -2.49 -6.48
CA THR A 275 -15.39 -3.86 -6.93
C THR A 275 -14.06 -3.88 -7.69
N ARG A 276 -13.78 -2.90 -8.57
CA ARG A 276 -12.47 -2.73 -9.22
C ARG A 276 -11.33 -2.67 -8.20
N ASP A 277 -11.47 -1.85 -7.17
CA ASP A 277 -10.41 -1.69 -6.17
C ASP A 277 -10.22 -2.96 -5.34
N ARG A 278 -11.28 -3.73 -5.08
CA ARG A 278 -11.19 -5.05 -4.44
C ARG A 278 -10.51 -6.08 -5.33
N ILE A 279 -10.84 -6.10 -6.62
CA ILE A 279 -10.17 -6.95 -7.62
C ILE A 279 -8.67 -6.62 -7.63
N ARG A 280 -8.28 -5.34 -7.73
CA ARG A 280 -6.87 -4.90 -7.67
C ARG A 280 -6.18 -5.38 -6.40
N GLN A 281 -6.86 -5.29 -5.26
CA GLN A 281 -6.30 -5.74 -3.98
C GLN A 281 -6.03 -7.25 -3.98
N LYS A 282 -6.95 -8.06 -4.51
CA LYS A 282 -6.78 -9.51 -4.65
C LYS A 282 -5.68 -9.88 -5.63
N MET A 283 -5.61 -9.20 -6.76
CA MET A 283 -4.58 -9.45 -7.78
C MET A 283 -3.16 -9.08 -7.30
N LYS A 284 -3.00 -8.22 -6.28
CA LYS A 284 -1.69 -7.97 -5.65
C LYS A 284 -1.06 -9.21 -5.01
N ASP A 285 -1.88 -10.16 -4.60
CA ASP A 285 -1.42 -11.43 -4.04
C ASP A 285 -0.96 -12.41 -5.13
N TRP A 286 -1.23 -12.12 -6.41
CA TRP A 286 -0.81 -12.91 -7.54
C TRP A 286 0.63 -12.55 -7.94
N SER A 287 1.39 -13.55 -8.38
CA SER A 287 2.78 -13.35 -8.76
C SER A 287 2.96 -12.61 -10.08
N PHE A 288 1.95 -12.68 -10.97
CA PHE A 288 1.98 -12.11 -12.31
C PHE A 288 0.63 -11.50 -12.70
N PRO A 289 0.59 -10.63 -13.74
CA PRO A 289 -0.64 -10.03 -14.21
C PRO A 289 -1.64 -11.04 -14.78
N MET A 290 -2.93 -10.77 -14.63
CA MET A 290 -4.02 -11.66 -15.03
C MET A 290 -4.01 -12.06 -16.51
N TRP A 291 -3.53 -11.22 -17.42
CA TRP A 291 -3.53 -11.51 -18.85
C TRP A 291 -2.73 -12.77 -19.23
N VAL A 292 -1.80 -13.23 -18.36
CA VAL A 292 -1.05 -14.48 -18.61
C VAL A 292 -1.95 -15.71 -18.61
N LEU A 293 -3.14 -15.64 -17.99
CA LEU A 293 -4.12 -16.73 -18.00
C LEU A 293 -4.59 -17.13 -19.40
N LYS A 294 -4.48 -16.24 -20.39
CA LYS A 294 -4.76 -16.57 -21.80
C LYS A 294 -3.86 -17.67 -22.36
N PHE A 295 -2.69 -17.89 -21.76
CA PHE A 295 -1.72 -18.89 -22.18
C PHE A 295 -1.86 -20.23 -21.46
N VAL A 296 -2.74 -20.31 -20.46
CA VAL A 296 -3.03 -21.57 -19.77
C VAL A 296 -3.71 -22.54 -20.74
N PRO A 297 -3.25 -23.80 -20.86
CA PRO A 297 -3.94 -24.81 -21.66
C PRO A 297 -5.32 -25.13 -21.07
N ILE A 298 -6.37 -25.00 -21.89
CA ILE A 298 -7.76 -25.18 -21.43
C ILE A 298 -8.50 -26.31 -22.19
N GLU A 299 -7.77 -27.12 -22.93
CA GLU A 299 -8.39 -28.15 -23.78
C GLU A 299 -9.14 -29.20 -22.97
N GLY A 300 -10.42 -29.39 -23.30
CA GLY A 300 -11.27 -30.49 -22.81
C GLY A 300 -11.91 -30.31 -21.45
N VAL A 301 -11.67 -29.20 -20.74
CA VAL A 301 -12.18 -28.96 -19.38
C VAL A 301 -13.29 -27.89 -19.38
N PHE A 302 -13.24 -26.94 -20.31
CA PHE A 302 -14.11 -25.77 -20.32
C PHE A 302 -15.33 -25.98 -21.23
N LYS A 303 -16.46 -25.42 -20.79
CA LYS A 303 -17.70 -25.39 -21.55
C LYS A 303 -17.80 -24.14 -22.42
N THR A 304 -17.12 -23.06 -22.00
CA THR A 304 -17.10 -21.81 -22.73
C THR A 304 -16.00 -21.78 -23.78
N PRO A 305 -16.25 -21.27 -25.00
CA PRO A 305 -15.23 -21.11 -26.02
C PRO A 305 -14.06 -20.25 -25.53
N LYS A 306 -12.81 -20.65 -25.82
CA LYS A 306 -11.59 -19.94 -25.40
C LYS A 306 -11.63 -18.45 -25.69
N GLY A 307 -12.09 -18.05 -26.87
CA GLY A 307 -12.17 -16.63 -27.25
C GLY A 307 -13.04 -15.79 -26.31
N LYS A 308 -14.07 -16.37 -25.70
CA LYS A 308 -14.91 -15.69 -24.71
C LYS A 308 -14.23 -15.58 -23.34
N ILE A 309 -13.46 -16.60 -22.95
CA ILE A 309 -12.63 -16.54 -21.74
C ILE A 309 -11.54 -15.48 -21.89
N ASP A 310 -10.86 -15.44 -23.04
CA ASP A 310 -9.86 -14.44 -23.35
C ASP A 310 -10.44 -13.01 -23.34
N GLU A 311 -11.66 -12.82 -23.88
CA GLU A 311 -12.41 -11.57 -23.85
C GLU A 311 -12.73 -11.14 -22.41
N LEU A 312 -13.12 -12.07 -21.55
CA LEU A 312 -13.38 -11.83 -20.13
C LEU A 312 -12.11 -11.42 -19.38
N ILE A 313 -11.00 -12.12 -19.62
CA ILE A 313 -9.69 -11.78 -19.04
C ILE A 313 -9.29 -10.36 -19.44
N ASP A 314 -9.40 -10.00 -20.73
CA ASP A 314 -9.09 -8.66 -21.22
C ASP A 314 -9.95 -7.60 -20.58
N SER A 315 -11.24 -7.87 -20.42
CA SER A 315 -12.18 -6.95 -19.79
C SER A 315 -11.87 -6.74 -18.30
N PHE A 316 -11.49 -7.79 -17.57
CA PHE A 316 -11.01 -7.67 -16.19
C PHE A 316 -9.65 -6.94 -16.10
N CYS A 317 -8.74 -7.17 -17.03
CA CYS A 317 -7.51 -6.38 -17.12
C CYS A 317 -7.83 -4.90 -17.39
N GLN A 318 -8.79 -4.61 -18.26
CA GLN A 318 -9.20 -3.25 -18.59
C GLN A 318 -9.79 -2.53 -17.37
N ILE A 319 -10.73 -3.14 -16.64
CA ILE A 319 -11.31 -2.50 -15.45
C ILE A 319 -10.26 -2.33 -14.35
N ALA A 320 -9.42 -3.31 -14.12
CA ALA A 320 -8.34 -3.22 -13.13
C ALA A 320 -7.32 -2.11 -13.45
N ASN A 321 -7.10 -1.82 -14.73
CA ASN A 321 -6.18 -0.78 -15.20
C ASN A 321 -6.83 0.61 -15.31
N ASN A 322 -8.14 0.69 -15.29
CA ASN A 322 -8.88 1.92 -15.52
C ASN A 322 -8.54 2.99 -14.47
N GLY A 323 -8.42 4.23 -14.90
CA GLY A 323 -8.00 5.36 -14.06
C GLY A 323 -6.49 5.53 -13.90
N ASN A 324 -5.66 4.52 -14.24
CA ASN A 324 -4.20 4.63 -14.15
C ASN A 324 -3.54 5.16 -15.44
N TYR A 325 -4.19 4.95 -16.59
CA TYR A 325 -3.63 5.25 -17.93
C TYR A 325 -4.60 6.01 -18.84
N GLY A 326 -5.53 6.79 -18.28
CA GLY A 326 -6.43 7.63 -19.07
C GLY A 326 -7.46 6.83 -19.87
N GLY A 327 -8.10 5.85 -19.25
CA GLY A 327 -9.16 5.06 -19.89
C GLY A 327 -10.30 5.94 -20.43
N VAL A 328 -10.75 5.65 -21.65
CA VAL A 328 -11.83 6.39 -22.34
C VAL A 328 -13.21 5.99 -21.77
N LYS A 329 -13.33 4.80 -21.18
CA LYS A 329 -14.58 4.27 -20.64
C LYS A 329 -14.63 4.42 -19.11
N SER A 330 -15.81 4.67 -18.58
CA SER A 330 -16.03 4.64 -17.13
C SER A 330 -15.99 3.20 -16.59
N ASP A 331 -15.66 3.05 -15.29
CA ASP A 331 -15.70 1.74 -14.62
C ASP A 331 -17.06 1.05 -14.79
N LYS A 332 -18.13 1.83 -14.74
CA LYS A 332 -19.50 1.35 -14.92
C LYS A 332 -19.75 0.79 -16.32
N GLU A 333 -19.25 1.44 -17.37
CA GLU A 333 -19.39 0.94 -18.74
C GLU A 333 -18.63 -0.37 -18.95
N ILE A 334 -17.42 -0.49 -18.36
CA ILE A 334 -16.64 -1.73 -18.45
C ILE A 334 -17.31 -2.84 -17.63
N ALA A 335 -17.81 -2.53 -16.43
CA ALA A 335 -18.54 -3.47 -15.57
C ALA A 335 -19.80 -4.01 -16.25
N ILE A 336 -20.56 -3.15 -16.91
CA ILE A 336 -21.74 -3.57 -17.70
C ILE A 336 -21.32 -4.51 -18.84
N SER A 337 -20.22 -4.22 -19.53
CA SER A 337 -19.71 -5.10 -20.61
C SER A 337 -19.30 -6.47 -20.08
N ILE A 338 -18.62 -6.53 -18.92
CA ILE A 338 -18.27 -7.79 -18.24
C ILE A 338 -19.53 -8.56 -17.83
N GLY A 339 -20.47 -7.87 -17.21
CA GLY A 339 -21.72 -8.48 -16.75
C GLY A 339 -22.55 -9.03 -17.91
N GLN A 340 -22.65 -8.32 -19.01
CA GLN A 340 -23.31 -8.80 -20.22
C GLN A 340 -22.65 -10.07 -20.75
N LEU A 341 -21.30 -10.09 -20.78
CA LEU A 341 -20.54 -11.28 -21.21
C LEU A 341 -20.83 -12.50 -20.31
N CYS A 342 -20.97 -12.28 -19.00
CA CYS A 342 -21.32 -13.31 -18.04
C CYS A 342 -22.78 -13.80 -18.20
N ILE A 343 -23.72 -12.91 -18.49
CA ILE A 343 -25.13 -13.26 -18.75
C ILE A 343 -25.26 -14.10 -20.03
N ASP A 344 -24.56 -13.69 -21.09
CA ASP A 344 -24.60 -14.37 -22.38
C ASP A 344 -23.91 -15.74 -22.37
N ASN A 345 -22.99 -15.97 -21.42
CA ASN A 345 -22.22 -17.20 -21.26
C ASN A 345 -22.31 -17.74 -19.82
N PRO A 346 -23.37 -18.47 -19.45
CA PRO A 346 -23.63 -18.86 -18.06
C PRO A 346 -22.51 -19.70 -17.38
N ASP A 347 -21.76 -20.48 -18.16
CA ASP A 347 -20.69 -21.33 -17.64
C ASP A 347 -19.33 -20.58 -17.49
N ILE A 348 -19.20 -19.36 -18.02
CA ILE A 348 -17.92 -18.63 -18.12
C ILE A 348 -17.32 -18.30 -16.73
N VAL A 349 -18.15 -18.01 -15.75
CA VAL A 349 -17.70 -17.73 -14.37
C VAL A 349 -17.10 -19.00 -13.75
N ALA A 350 -17.78 -20.14 -13.90
CA ALA A 350 -17.30 -21.42 -13.39
C ALA A 350 -15.96 -21.83 -14.07
N ASP A 351 -15.89 -21.65 -15.38
CA ASP A 351 -14.66 -21.91 -16.15
C ASP A 351 -13.53 -20.98 -15.70
N MET A 352 -13.84 -19.69 -15.46
CA MET A 352 -12.84 -18.70 -15.02
C MET A 352 -12.30 -19.00 -13.62
N ILE A 353 -13.14 -19.48 -12.69
CA ILE A 353 -12.72 -19.89 -11.34
C ILE A 353 -11.66 -21.00 -11.39
N LEU A 354 -11.73 -21.91 -12.36
CA LEU A 354 -10.77 -23.01 -12.49
C LEU A 354 -9.36 -22.52 -12.86
N ILE A 355 -9.25 -21.38 -13.54
CA ILE A 355 -7.95 -20.83 -13.98
C ILE A 355 -7.50 -19.59 -13.18
N ALA A 356 -8.39 -18.90 -12.50
CA ALA A 356 -8.06 -17.71 -11.71
C ALA A 356 -7.42 -18.07 -10.36
N THR A 357 -6.37 -18.88 -10.39
CA THR A 357 -5.62 -19.33 -9.20
C THR A 357 -4.16 -18.92 -9.26
N PRO A 358 -3.47 -18.76 -8.13
CA PRO A 358 -2.05 -18.42 -8.09
C PRO A 358 -1.17 -19.39 -8.89
N GLU A 359 -1.51 -20.69 -8.87
CA GLU A 359 -0.77 -21.73 -9.59
C GLU A 359 -0.92 -21.57 -11.09
N LYS A 360 -2.14 -21.31 -11.56
CA LYS A 360 -2.44 -21.11 -12.98
C LYS A 360 -1.86 -19.81 -13.53
N ILE A 361 -1.74 -18.78 -12.72
CA ILE A 361 -1.03 -17.55 -13.06
C ILE A 361 0.46 -17.84 -13.36
N VAL A 362 1.10 -18.69 -12.55
CA VAL A 362 2.49 -19.08 -12.78
C VAL A 362 2.61 -19.93 -14.04
N GLU A 363 1.74 -20.93 -14.22
CA GLU A 363 1.68 -21.76 -15.42
C GLU A 363 1.47 -20.91 -16.69
N GLY A 364 0.57 -19.95 -16.63
CA GLY A 364 0.32 -19.02 -17.74
C GLY A 364 1.55 -18.19 -18.10
N MET A 365 2.30 -17.68 -17.11
CA MET A 365 3.54 -16.97 -17.36
C MET A 365 4.60 -17.90 -17.97
N GLU A 366 4.76 -19.12 -17.46
CA GLU A 366 5.70 -20.10 -18.04
C GLU A 366 5.38 -20.40 -19.50
N LYS A 367 4.12 -20.59 -19.83
CA LYS A 367 3.67 -20.80 -21.20
C LYS A 367 3.88 -19.56 -22.09
N TYR A 368 3.61 -18.36 -21.57
CA TYR A 368 3.92 -17.14 -22.28
C TYR A 368 5.40 -17.04 -22.63
N LEU A 369 6.30 -17.30 -21.67
CA LEU A 369 7.74 -17.25 -21.88
C LEU A 369 8.25 -18.28 -22.87
N GLN A 370 7.54 -19.41 -23.06
CA GLN A 370 7.86 -20.39 -24.10
C GLN A 370 7.59 -19.86 -25.52
N THR A 371 6.76 -18.83 -25.66
CA THR A 371 6.46 -18.19 -26.96
C THR A 371 7.14 -16.83 -27.12
N TYR A 372 7.50 -16.19 -26.02
CA TYR A 372 8.11 -14.86 -26.02
C TYR A 372 9.55 -14.93 -26.53
N GLU A 373 9.86 -14.14 -27.58
CA GLU A 373 11.18 -14.09 -28.21
C GLU A 373 11.80 -15.50 -28.46
N ASP A 374 11.01 -16.38 -29.02
CA ASP A 374 11.44 -17.76 -29.33
C ASP A 374 11.98 -18.54 -28.11
N SER A 375 11.37 -18.38 -26.96
CA SER A 375 11.78 -18.99 -25.69
C SER A 375 13.16 -18.50 -25.20
N LEU A 376 13.51 -17.27 -25.45
CA LEU A 376 14.83 -16.74 -25.14
C LEU A 376 15.21 -16.89 -23.67
N LEU A 377 14.34 -16.45 -22.74
CA LEU A 377 14.62 -16.52 -21.30
C LEU A 377 14.79 -17.96 -20.79
N PRO A 378 13.91 -18.92 -21.09
CA PRO A 378 14.12 -20.33 -20.75
C PRO A 378 15.42 -20.91 -21.29
N LYS A 379 15.81 -20.56 -22.53
CA LYS A 379 17.08 -21.02 -23.16
C LYS A 379 18.29 -20.48 -22.41
N LEU A 380 18.33 -19.18 -22.13
CA LEU A 380 19.42 -18.56 -21.37
C LEU A 380 19.52 -19.13 -19.95
N ALA A 381 18.39 -19.35 -19.29
CA ALA A 381 18.36 -19.96 -17.97
C ALA A 381 18.89 -21.40 -17.98
N SER A 382 18.57 -22.18 -19.01
CA SER A 382 19.10 -23.53 -19.19
C SER A 382 20.62 -23.53 -19.44
N GLU A 383 21.14 -22.57 -20.21
CA GLU A 383 22.58 -22.42 -20.48
C GLU A 383 23.38 -22.16 -19.18
N VAL A 384 22.80 -21.47 -18.23
CA VAL A 384 23.42 -21.20 -16.91
C VAL A 384 23.16 -22.32 -15.90
N GLY A 385 22.34 -23.31 -16.22
CA GLY A 385 21.96 -24.39 -15.31
C GLY A 385 21.03 -23.92 -14.18
N ASP A 386 20.18 -22.93 -14.43
CA ASP A 386 19.35 -22.28 -13.41
C ASP A 386 18.10 -23.07 -12.97
N ASN A 387 17.82 -24.25 -13.59
CA ASN A 387 16.76 -25.19 -13.19
C ASN A 387 15.40 -24.54 -12.85
N GLY A 388 14.97 -23.52 -13.62
CA GLY A 388 13.67 -22.86 -13.47
C GLY A 388 13.63 -21.72 -12.45
N GLN A 389 14.73 -21.34 -11.83
CA GLN A 389 14.77 -20.21 -10.88
C GLN A 389 14.45 -18.85 -11.55
N TYR A 390 14.51 -18.75 -12.86
CA TYR A 390 14.14 -17.53 -13.60
C TYR A 390 12.69 -17.09 -13.31
N ILE A 391 11.78 -18.05 -13.07
CA ILE A 391 10.41 -17.73 -12.64
C ILE A 391 10.39 -17.02 -11.28
N ASN A 392 11.20 -17.46 -10.33
CA ASN A 392 11.29 -16.80 -9.01
C ASN A 392 11.90 -15.40 -9.12
N ARG A 393 12.89 -15.20 -10.01
CA ARG A 393 13.45 -13.86 -10.28
C ARG A 393 12.41 -12.93 -10.90
N LEU A 394 11.61 -13.43 -11.83
CA LEU A 394 10.49 -12.68 -12.38
C LEU A 394 9.46 -12.32 -11.30
N LYS A 395 9.07 -13.28 -10.44
CA LYS A 395 8.16 -13.00 -9.31
C LYS A 395 8.65 -11.85 -8.45
N GLU A 396 9.94 -11.82 -8.11
CA GLU A 396 10.52 -10.72 -7.32
C GLU A 396 10.48 -9.37 -8.07
N LYS A 397 10.74 -9.37 -9.37
CA LYS A 397 10.64 -8.17 -10.21
C LYS A 397 9.22 -7.61 -10.29
N PHE A 398 8.23 -8.49 -10.44
CA PHE A 398 6.81 -8.08 -10.47
C PHE A 398 6.31 -7.64 -9.09
N LYS A 399 6.81 -8.25 -8.00
CA LYS A 399 6.46 -7.90 -6.63
C LYS A 399 6.86 -6.49 -6.24
N VAL A 400 8.01 -6.00 -6.71
CA VAL A 400 8.48 -4.62 -6.47
C VAL A 400 7.47 -3.59 -6.96
N ASP A 401 6.78 -3.88 -8.06
CA ASP A 401 5.77 -2.99 -8.65
C ASP A 401 4.33 -3.32 -8.22
N ALA A 402 4.13 -4.15 -7.20
CA ALA A 402 2.80 -4.57 -6.74
C ALA A 402 1.90 -3.40 -6.31
N ALA A 403 2.45 -2.25 -5.95
CA ALA A 403 1.69 -1.02 -5.68
C ALA A 403 1.15 -0.40 -6.99
N ASN A 404 1.89 -0.54 -8.10
CA ASN A 404 1.56 -0.09 -9.44
C ASN A 404 1.50 -1.32 -10.35
N TRP A 405 0.52 -2.19 -10.12
CA TRP A 405 0.44 -3.49 -10.78
C TRP A 405 0.47 -3.35 -12.30
N VAL A 406 1.29 -4.20 -12.94
CA VAL A 406 1.49 -4.18 -14.38
C VAL A 406 0.35 -4.90 -15.08
N TRP A 407 -0.57 -4.14 -15.66
CA TRP A 407 -1.76 -4.68 -16.33
C TRP A 407 -1.59 -4.86 -17.83
N ASN A 408 -0.69 -4.13 -18.44
CA ASN A 408 -0.44 -4.24 -19.87
C ASN A 408 0.80 -5.08 -20.19
N THR A 409 0.79 -5.68 -21.37
CA THR A 409 1.84 -6.58 -21.85
C THR A 409 3.17 -5.87 -22.07
N GLU A 410 3.15 -4.63 -22.54
CA GLU A 410 4.37 -3.84 -22.82
C GLU A 410 5.20 -3.60 -21.55
N THR A 411 4.56 -3.17 -20.49
CA THR A 411 5.23 -2.95 -19.19
C THR A 411 5.73 -4.27 -18.61
N ALA A 412 4.97 -5.35 -18.74
CA ALA A 412 5.39 -6.69 -18.33
C ALA A 412 6.63 -7.15 -19.11
N ASN A 413 6.65 -6.96 -20.44
CA ASN A 413 7.77 -7.33 -21.29
C ASN A 413 9.05 -6.57 -20.94
N LYS A 414 8.96 -5.31 -20.50
CA LYS A 414 10.13 -4.58 -19.96
C LYS A 414 10.74 -5.32 -18.77
N LYS A 415 9.93 -5.81 -17.84
CA LYS A 415 10.42 -6.60 -16.70
C LYS A 415 11.06 -7.92 -17.11
N ILE A 416 10.48 -8.58 -18.11
CA ILE A 416 11.04 -9.81 -18.68
C ILE A 416 12.39 -9.50 -19.34
N SER A 417 12.49 -8.43 -20.14
CA SER A 417 13.73 -7.99 -20.79
C SER A 417 14.84 -7.64 -19.79
N GLU A 418 14.49 -7.03 -18.64
CA GLU A 418 15.44 -6.79 -17.56
C GLU A 418 16.06 -8.10 -17.03
N VAL A 419 15.25 -9.16 -16.87
CA VAL A 419 15.73 -10.47 -16.42
C VAL A 419 16.55 -11.14 -17.53
N ILE A 420 16.16 -11.02 -18.79
CA ILE A 420 16.95 -11.50 -19.93
C ILE A 420 18.35 -10.88 -19.94
N LEU A 421 18.44 -9.56 -19.73
CA LEU A 421 19.73 -8.86 -19.64
C LEU A 421 20.59 -9.41 -18.49
N GLU A 422 19.98 -9.70 -17.35
CA GLU A 422 20.69 -10.29 -16.22
C GLU A 422 21.32 -11.64 -16.59
N TYR A 423 20.59 -12.53 -17.27
CA TYR A 423 21.12 -13.81 -17.73
C TYR A 423 22.22 -13.65 -18.78
N LYS A 424 22.08 -12.72 -19.73
CA LYS A 424 23.13 -12.40 -20.71
C LYS A 424 24.40 -11.92 -20.03
N ILE A 425 24.29 -11.07 -19.00
CA ILE A 425 25.44 -10.60 -18.21
C ILE A 425 26.16 -11.78 -17.54
N VAL A 426 25.41 -12.72 -16.95
CA VAL A 426 26.01 -13.89 -16.30
C VAL A 426 26.72 -14.79 -17.31
N ILE A 427 26.09 -15.07 -18.45
CA ILE A 427 26.66 -15.90 -19.50
C ILE A 427 27.97 -15.30 -20.02
N GLU A 428 27.98 -14.01 -20.37
CA GLU A 428 29.19 -13.34 -20.84
C GLU A 428 30.29 -13.29 -19.76
N SER A 429 29.92 -13.03 -18.52
CA SER A 429 30.85 -13.05 -17.39
C SER A 429 31.47 -14.44 -17.19
N ASN A 430 30.66 -15.50 -17.26
CA ASN A 430 31.15 -16.88 -17.10
C ASN A 430 32.13 -17.28 -18.22
N LYS A 431 31.86 -16.86 -19.46
CA LYS A 431 32.79 -17.07 -20.59
C LYS A 431 34.15 -16.42 -20.33
N ILE A 432 34.16 -15.17 -19.89
CA ILE A 432 35.38 -14.40 -19.66
C ILE A 432 36.15 -14.92 -18.44
N LEU A 433 35.42 -15.19 -17.33
CA LEU A 433 36.04 -15.61 -16.06
C LEU A 433 36.39 -17.09 -16.03
N THR A 434 35.93 -17.87 -17.02
CA THR A 434 36.12 -19.34 -17.06
C THR A 434 35.65 -20.03 -15.78
N LYS A 435 34.60 -19.50 -15.16
CA LYS A 435 34.01 -19.98 -13.90
C LYS A 435 32.50 -20.04 -14.04
N ASN A 436 31.87 -21.09 -13.50
CA ASN A 436 30.43 -21.11 -13.27
C ASN A 436 30.11 -20.33 -11.98
N ILE A 437 29.97 -19.02 -12.10
CA ILE A 437 29.66 -18.15 -10.97
C ILE A 437 28.16 -17.87 -10.95
N ALA A 438 27.54 -18.00 -9.79
CA ALA A 438 26.16 -17.63 -9.59
C ALA A 438 25.98 -16.09 -9.69
N PHE A 439 24.76 -15.68 -9.97
CA PHE A 439 24.36 -14.34 -10.39
C PHE A 439 24.96 -13.16 -9.59
N ILE A 440 24.70 -13.11 -8.27
CA ILE A 440 25.16 -12.02 -7.39
C ILE A 440 26.68 -12.01 -7.23
N PRO A 441 27.35 -13.17 -6.96
CA PRO A 441 28.81 -13.21 -6.89
C PRO A 441 29.52 -12.72 -8.14
N THR A 442 28.94 -12.91 -9.34
CA THR A 442 29.55 -12.43 -10.60
C THR A 442 29.71 -10.91 -10.61
N ILE A 443 28.68 -10.17 -10.19
CA ILE A 443 28.74 -8.70 -10.14
C ILE A 443 29.76 -8.23 -9.11
N HIS A 444 29.78 -8.87 -7.93
CA HIS A 444 30.74 -8.55 -6.89
C HIS A 444 32.17 -8.84 -7.32
N ASP A 445 32.41 -9.95 -8.00
CA ASP A 445 33.74 -10.30 -8.51
C ASP A 445 34.28 -9.23 -9.47
N TRP A 446 33.48 -8.73 -10.42
CA TRP A 446 33.86 -7.63 -11.30
C TRP A 446 34.16 -6.34 -10.54
N CYS A 447 33.31 -5.98 -9.58
CA CYS A 447 33.51 -4.78 -8.76
C CYS A 447 34.74 -4.89 -7.85
N ASP A 448 34.99 -6.06 -7.28
CA ASP A 448 36.15 -6.31 -6.43
C ASP A 448 37.45 -6.28 -7.23
N ARG A 449 37.44 -6.81 -8.45
CA ARG A 449 38.56 -6.71 -9.39
C ARG A 449 38.90 -5.26 -9.71
N CYS A 450 37.87 -4.45 -10.03
CA CYS A 450 38.07 -3.01 -10.26
C CYS A 450 38.75 -2.32 -9.08
N ASN A 451 38.31 -2.61 -7.84
CA ASN A 451 38.88 -1.97 -6.64
C ASN A 451 40.25 -2.51 -6.22
N SER A 452 40.66 -3.68 -6.69
CA SER A 452 41.97 -4.29 -6.39
C SER A 452 43.04 -3.99 -7.40
N ILE A 453 42.76 -3.23 -8.45
CA ILE A 453 43.75 -2.82 -9.45
C ILE A 453 44.81 -1.87 -8.82
N ARG A 454 46.08 -2.23 -9.01
CA ARG A 454 47.24 -1.52 -8.46
C ARG A 454 48.36 -1.32 -9.45
N VAL A 455 48.09 -1.42 -10.73
CA VAL A 455 49.06 -1.35 -11.81
C VAL A 455 49.55 0.08 -12.00
N SER A 456 50.80 0.23 -12.50
CA SER A 456 51.40 1.52 -12.80
C SER A 456 50.55 2.35 -13.77
N TYR A 457 50.38 3.61 -13.45
CA TYR A 457 49.75 4.61 -14.32
C TYR A 457 50.35 4.62 -15.74
N LEU A 458 51.66 4.65 -15.86
CA LEU A 458 52.34 4.69 -17.16
C LEU A 458 52.05 3.46 -18.03
N TYR A 459 51.92 2.31 -17.41
CA TYR A 459 51.66 1.05 -18.10
C TYR A 459 50.20 0.87 -18.39
N ALA A 460 49.37 1.28 -17.45
CA ALA A 460 47.90 1.20 -17.58
C ALA A 460 47.35 2.16 -18.64
N LYS A 461 48.09 3.24 -19.00
CA LYS A 461 47.62 4.21 -19.98
C LYS A 461 47.19 3.57 -21.31
N ASN A 462 47.88 2.53 -21.78
CA ASN A 462 47.55 1.85 -23.01
C ASN A 462 46.23 1.08 -22.92
N TYR A 463 45.81 0.72 -21.72
CA TYR A 463 44.56 0.02 -21.45
C TYR A 463 43.50 0.99 -20.92
N TRP A 464 43.91 2.10 -20.26
CA TRP A 464 43.02 3.05 -19.61
C TRP A 464 42.06 3.70 -20.60
N GLU A 465 42.51 4.17 -21.71
CA GLU A 465 41.67 4.82 -22.73
C GLU A 465 40.61 3.86 -23.29
N GLU A 466 40.92 2.56 -23.37
CA GLU A 466 40.01 1.53 -23.83
C GLU A 466 39.09 0.97 -22.71
N LEU A 467 39.53 1.01 -21.46
CA LEU A 467 38.85 0.40 -20.32
C LEU A 467 38.20 1.43 -19.38
N SER A 468 38.44 2.74 -19.59
CA SER A 468 37.97 3.79 -18.69
C SER A 468 36.45 3.69 -18.42
N ASP A 469 35.67 3.59 -19.47
CA ASP A 469 34.20 3.56 -19.35
C ASP A 469 33.73 2.31 -18.57
N PHE A 470 34.35 1.15 -18.84
CA PHE A 470 34.07 -0.07 -18.12
C PHE A 470 34.48 0.01 -16.64
N MET A 471 35.65 0.52 -16.36
CA MET A 471 36.12 0.72 -15.00
C MET A 471 35.27 1.72 -14.20
N ASP A 472 34.88 2.83 -14.81
CA ASP A 472 34.00 3.83 -14.20
C ASP A 472 32.63 3.25 -13.89
N LEU A 473 32.11 2.46 -14.82
CA LEU A 473 30.83 1.76 -14.62
C LEU A 473 30.92 0.75 -13.48
N LEU A 474 31.98 -0.07 -13.41
CA LEU A 474 32.21 -1.01 -12.31
C LEU A 474 32.37 -0.28 -10.97
N TYR A 475 33.03 0.86 -10.94
CA TYR A 475 33.17 1.66 -9.73
C TYR A 475 31.79 2.21 -9.25
N GLN A 476 30.96 2.71 -10.19
CA GLN A 476 29.61 3.18 -9.87
C GLN A 476 28.73 2.03 -9.33
N ILE A 477 28.79 0.86 -9.96
CA ILE A 477 28.05 -0.33 -9.51
C ILE A 477 28.51 -0.76 -8.11
N LYS A 478 29.82 -0.77 -7.86
CA LYS A 478 30.31 -1.08 -6.51
C LYS A 478 29.82 -0.09 -5.47
N LYS A 479 29.81 1.18 -5.78
CA LYS A 479 29.33 2.23 -4.88
C LYS A 479 27.82 2.08 -4.59
N ALA A 480 27.04 1.64 -5.57
CA ALA A 480 25.61 1.38 -5.44
C ALA A 480 25.31 0.04 -4.75
N GLY A 481 26.27 -0.89 -4.71
CA GLY A 481 26.09 -2.25 -4.16
C GLY A 481 25.44 -3.26 -5.10
N ASN A 482 24.84 -2.80 -6.21
CA ASN A 482 24.23 -3.63 -7.26
C ASN A 482 24.24 -2.92 -8.61
N ILE A 483 23.89 -3.63 -9.69
CA ILE A 483 23.63 -3.04 -11.01
C ILE A 483 22.19 -2.52 -11.01
N LEU A 484 22.02 -1.22 -11.25
CA LEU A 484 20.71 -0.62 -11.48
C LEU A 484 20.15 -1.07 -12.83
N ASP A 485 18.82 -1.18 -12.96
CA ASP A 485 18.18 -1.60 -14.21
C ASP A 485 18.56 -0.70 -15.39
N SER A 486 18.75 0.60 -15.16
CA SER A 486 19.24 1.57 -16.15
C SER A 486 20.69 1.36 -16.60
N GLN A 487 21.48 0.58 -15.88
CA GLN A 487 22.91 0.33 -16.16
C GLN A 487 23.17 -1.02 -16.84
N LYS A 488 22.20 -1.93 -16.85
CA LYS A 488 22.38 -3.32 -17.33
C LYS A 488 22.78 -3.40 -18.79
N GLU A 489 22.15 -2.61 -19.66
CA GLU A 489 22.50 -2.55 -21.08
C GLU A 489 23.93 -2.08 -21.28
N ALA A 490 24.29 -0.95 -20.69
CA ALA A 490 25.63 -0.41 -20.79
C ALA A 490 26.69 -1.37 -20.21
N PHE A 491 26.36 -2.06 -19.12
CA PHE A 491 27.26 -3.04 -18.52
C PHE A 491 27.46 -4.26 -19.42
N LEU A 492 26.39 -4.79 -20.02
CA LEU A 492 26.49 -5.91 -20.96
C LEU A 492 27.32 -5.51 -22.19
N GLU A 493 27.08 -4.33 -22.76
CA GLU A 493 27.85 -3.80 -23.88
C GLU A 493 29.33 -3.70 -23.55
N GLN A 494 29.68 -3.09 -22.45
CA GLN A 494 31.07 -2.95 -21.99
C GLN A 494 31.69 -4.31 -21.66
N LEU A 495 30.93 -5.23 -21.10
CA LEU A 495 31.39 -6.57 -20.78
C LEU A 495 31.77 -7.34 -22.06
N VAL A 496 30.95 -7.28 -23.11
CA VAL A 496 31.21 -7.89 -24.41
C VAL A 496 32.42 -7.27 -25.10
N LEU A 497 32.53 -5.93 -25.07
CA LEU A 497 33.60 -5.19 -25.74
C LEU A 497 34.94 -5.29 -25.00
N ASN A 498 34.94 -5.12 -23.72
CA ASN A 498 36.11 -4.87 -22.91
C ASN A 498 36.36 -5.86 -21.76
N GLY A 499 35.41 -6.77 -21.50
CA GLY A 499 35.48 -7.69 -20.37
C GLY A 499 36.73 -8.60 -20.40
N SER A 500 37.07 -9.17 -21.57
CA SER A 500 38.26 -10.00 -21.73
C SER A 500 39.55 -9.19 -21.54
N LYS A 501 39.65 -7.98 -22.13
CA LYS A 501 40.79 -7.09 -21.95
C LYS A 501 40.96 -6.69 -20.48
N PHE A 502 39.87 -6.39 -19.80
CA PHE A 502 39.93 -6.08 -18.37
C PHE A 502 40.38 -7.29 -17.56
N ASN A 503 39.90 -8.50 -17.86
CA ASN A 503 40.31 -9.70 -17.17
C ASN A 503 41.80 -10.02 -17.38
N ASP A 504 42.30 -9.87 -18.60
CA ASP A 504 43.71 -10.01 -18.92
C ASP A 504 44.57 -8.98 -18.19
N PHE A 505 44.14 -7.73 -18.19
CA PHE A 505 44.80 -6.67 -17.42
C PHE A 505 44.82 -6.99 -15.93
N TYR A 506 43.71 -7.43 -15.37
CA TYR A 506 43.61 -7.80 -13.97
C TYR A 506 44.53 -8.96 -13.60
N ASN A 507 44.52 -10.01 -14.39
CA ASN A 507 45.32 -11.23 -14.11
C ASN A 507 46.83 -10.98 -14.25
N ASN A 508 47.23 -10.08 -15.13
CA ASN A 508 48.64 -9.79 -15.43
C ASN A 508 49.18 -8.53 -14.72
N GLN A 509 48.40 -7.96 -13.80
CA GLN A 509 48.78 -6.67 -13.20
C GLN A 509 50.13 -6.70 -12.46
N THR A 510 50.54 -7.83 -11.89
CA THR A 510 51.86 -7.95 -11.24
C THR A 510 52.98 -7.84 -12.24
N GLU A 511 52.87 -8.49 -13.40
CA GLU A 511 53.87 -8.39 -14.47
C GLU A 511 53.89 -7.00 -15.08
N MET A 512 52.75 -6.39 -15.26
CA MET A 512 52.60 -5.02 -15.71
C MET A 512 53.22 -4.05 -14.73
N PHE A 513 52.99 -4.26 -13.43
CA PHE A 513 53.62 -3.49 -12.35
C PHE A 513 55.16 -3.60 -12.40
N LYS A 514 55.70 -4.82 -12.51
CA LYS A 514 57.14 -5.07 -12.61
C LYS A 514 57.76 -4.34 -13.79
N LYS A 515 57.13 -4.42 -14.97
CA LYS A 515 57.60 -3.75 -16.18
C LYS A 515 57.56 -2.24 -16.07
N SER A 516 56.47 -1.67 -15.56
CA SER A 516 56.29 -0.23 -15.47
C SER A 516 57.19 0.46 -14.44
N CYS A 517 57.56 -0.25 -13.39
CA CYS A 517 58.42 0.24 -12.32
C CYS A 517 59.77 -0.48 -12.29
N SER A 518 60.25 -1.02 -13.42
CA SER A 518 61.46 -1.79 -13.51
C SER A 518 62.70 -1.06 -12.96
N PHE A 519 62.78 0.25 -13.10
CA PHE A 519 63.84 1.09 -12.55
C PHE A 519 63.87 1.11 -11.01
N LEU A 520 62.73 0.90 -10.34
CA LEU A 520 62.65 0.80 -8.88
C LEU A 520 62.71 -0.66 -8.41
N LEU A 521 62.18 -1.59 -9.19
CA LEU A 521 61.97 -2.98 -8.82
C LEU A 521 63.06 -3.94 -9.34
N GLY A 522 63.97 -3.48 -10.20
CA GLY A 522 64.97 -4.33 -10.87
C GLY A 522 65.90 -5.12 -9.95
N ARG A 523 66.01 -4.72 -8.67
CA ARG A 523 66.82 -5.41 -7.65
C ARG A 523 66.07 -6.54 -6.91
N PHE A 524 64.78 -6.66 -7.12
CA PHE A 524 63.93 -7.63 -6.41
C PHE A 524 63.59 -8.81 -7.30
N GLY A 525 63.52 -9.99 -6.71
CA GLY A 525 63.03 -11.20 -7.37
C GLY A 525 61.52 -11.20 -7.53
N ASP A 526 60.97 -12.16 -8.31
CA ASP A 526 59.57 -12.20 -8.64
C ASP A 526 58.64 -12.33 -7.43
N GLU A 527 59.03 -13.12 -6.43
CA GLU A 527 58.23 -13.25 -5.20
C GLU A 527 58.26 -11.98 -4.36
N GLU A 528 59.38 -11.29 -4.32
CA GLU A 528 59.50 -10.01 -3.63
C GLU A 528 58.66 -8.93 -4.32
N VAL A 529 58.67 -8.90 -5.64
CA VAL A 529 57.81 -7.99 -6.43
C VAL A 529 56.33 -8.22 -6.16
N LYS A 530 55.89 -9.49 -6.07
CA LYS A 530 54.52 -9.83 -5.70
C LYS A 530 54.14 -9.27 -4.33
N GLU A 531 55.05 -9.40 -3.36
CA GLU A 531 54.81 -8.89 -2.01
C GLU A 531 54.80 -7.37 -1.95
N ILE A 532 55.74 -6.71 -2.64
CA ILE A 532 55.74 -5.24 -2.78
C ILE A 532 54.44 -4.77 -3.45
N PHE A 533 53.98 -5.49 -4.50
CA PHE A 533 52.69 -5.20 -5.15
C PHE A 533 51.51 -5.33 -4.18
N ARG A 534 51.53 -6.34 -3.32
CA ARG A 534 50.52 -6.52 -2.27
C ARG A 534 50.48 -5.35 -1.28
N LEU A 535 51.62 -4.79 -0.97
CA LEU A 535 51.78 -3.65 -0.05
C LEU A 535 51.45 -2.30 -0.69
N LEU A 536 51.37 -2.24 -2.01
CA LEU A 536 51.04 -1.01 -2.72
C LEU A 536 49.65 -0.53 -2.32
N SER A 537 49.56 0.67 -1.78
CA SER A 537 48.28 1.32 -1.44
C SER A 537 47.77 2.19 -2.61
N GLY A 538 46.47 2.26 -2.76
CA GLY A 538 45.84 3.11 -3.75
C GLY A 538 45.27 2.36 -4.92
N ASN A 539 44.52 3.08 -5.75
CA ASN A 539 43.79 2.61 -6.89
C ASN A 539 44.24 3.41 -8.12
N ILE A 540 44.39 2.75 -9.24
CA ILE A 540 44.84 3.38 -10.50
C ILE A 540 43.86 4.46 -11.01
N PHE A 541 42.59 4.42 -10.64
CA PHE A 541 41.58 5.40 -11.04
C PHE A 541 41.86 6.84 -10.58
N THR A 542 42.54 6.98 -9.46
CA THR A 542 42.75 8.28 -8.80
C THR A 542 44.22 8.68 -8.72
N ALA A 543 45.13 7.83 -9.22
CA ALA A 543 46.56 8.04 -9.07
C ALA A 543 47.13 8.86 -10.22
N GLU A 544 47.58 10.10 -9.91
CA GLU A 544 48.49 10.84 -10.75
C GLU A 544 49.85 10.13 -10.84
N LYS A 545 50.57 10.32 -11.93
CA LYS A 545 51.87 9.66 -12.14
C LYS A 545 52.84 9.82 -10.97
N GLN A 546 52.94 11.03 -10.42
CA GLN A 546 53.81 11.31 -9.29
C GLN A 546 53.34 10.66 -7.99
N ASP A 547 52.05 10.66 -7.77
CA ASP A 547 51.47 10.04 -6.59
C ASP A 547 51.57 8.52 -6.64
N TYR A 548 51.45 7.95 -7.83
CA TYR A 548 51.68 6.53 -8.04
C TYR A 548 53.13 6.13 -7.77
N GLN A 549 54.10 6.88 -8.30
CA GLN A 549 55.51 6.63 -8.04
C GLN A 549 55.84 6.68 -6.55
N ARG A 550 55.37 7.72 -5.84
CA ARG A 550 55.48 7.82 -4.37
C ARG A 550 54.84 6.64 -3.64
N SER A 551 53.73 6.14 -4.14
CA SER A 551 53.04 4.99 -3.56
C SER A 551 53.86 3.71 -3.73
N VAL A 552 54.51 3.53 -4.88
CA VAL A 552 55.44 2.43 -5.13
C VAL A 552 56.65 2.51 -4.22
N GLU A 553 57.29 3.69 -4.11
CA GLU A 553 58.43 3.94 -3.22
C GLU A 553 58.07 3.60 -1.76
N LYS A 554 56.91 4.05 -1.28
CA LYS A 554 56.39 3.70 0.06
C LYS A 554 56.14 2.20 0.24
N ALA A 555 55.65 1.51 -0.80
CA ALA A 555 55.45 0.07 -0.74
C ALA A 555 56.78 -0.68 -0.64
N ILE A 556 57.80 -0.22 -1.39
CA ILE A 556 59.18 -0.74 -1.31
C ILE A 556 59.77 -0.50 0.08
N GLU A 557 59.67 0.75 0.59
CA GLU A 557 60.14 1.08 1.93
C GLU A 557 59.50 0.20 2.99
N LYS A 558 58.19 0.01 2.87
CA LYS A 558 57.44 -0.85 3.78
C LYS A 558 57.88 -2.30 3.70
N TYR A 559 58.06 -2.86 2.49
CA TYR A 559 58.58 -4.21 2.28
C TYR A 559 59.94 -4.40 2.90
N VAL A 560 60.89 -3.50 2.58
CA VAL A 560 62.25 -3.56 3.12
C VAL A 560 62.27 -3.46 4.64
N SER A 561 61.42 -2.59 5.20
CA SER A 561 61.27 -2.44 6.63
C SER A 561 60.68 -3.72 7.29
N GLU A 562 59.67 -4.34 6.69
CA GLU A 562 59.06 -5.59 7.19
C GLU A 562 60.08 -6.74 7.13
N GLN A 563 60.82 -6.90 6.03
CA GLN A 563 61.86 -7.91 5.88
C GLN A 563 63.01 -7.69 6.87
N GLY A 564 63.45 -6.44 7.04
CA GLY A 564 64.46 -6.08 8.04
C GLY A 564 63.96 -6.36 9.46
N ALA A 565 62.72 -6.00 9.77
CA ALA A 565 62.12 -6.28 11.06
C ALA A 565 62.00 -7.78 11.34
N GLU A 566 61.67 -8.60 10.31
CA GLU A 566 61.59 -10.04 10.44
C GLU A 566 63.00 -10.65 10.70
N LYS A 567 63.98 -10.23 9.93
CA LYS A 567 65.39 -10.64 10.18
C LYS A 567 65.83 -10.25 11.60
N LEU A 568 65.54 -9.04 12.02
CA LEU A 568 65.85 -8.54 13.34
C LEU A 568 65.15 -9.36 14.45
N ARG A 569 63.88 -9.71 14.28
CA ARG A 569 63.13 -10.55 15.22
C ARG A 569 63.66 -11.98 15.25
N THR A 570 63.98 -12.55 14.08
CA THR A 570 64.56 -13.89 13.99
C THR A 570 65.92 -13.92 14.71
N PHE A 571 66.79 -12.96 14.42
CA PHE A 571 68.04 -12.84 15.07
C PHE A 571 67.95 -12.70 16.63
N TRP A 572 67.01 -11.85 17.09
CA TRP A 572 66.70 -11.71 18.51
C TRP A 572 66.18 -12.99 19.12
N LYS A 573 65.24 -13.66 18.42
CA LYS A 573 64.61 -14.92 18.88
C LYS A 573 65.62 -16.05 18.99
N ASP A 574 66.51 -16.18 18.02
CA ASP A 574 67.55 -17.19 18.01
C ASP A 574 68.55 -17.02 19.18
N LYS A 575 68.77 -15.77 19.59
CA LYS A 575 69.66 -15.44 20.70
C LYS A 575 68.98 -15.46 22.08
N THR A 576 67.71 -15.16 22.15
CA THR A 576 67.00 -14.99 23.44
C THR A 576 65.86 -15.97 23.69
N GLY A 577 65.38 -16.71 22.69
CA GLY A 577 64.21 -17.57 22.75
C GLY A 577 62.86 -16.79 22.70
N PHE A 578 62.87 -15.45 22.65
CA PHE A 578 61.67 -14.61 22.66
C PHE A 578 61.56 -13.79 21.40
N GLU A 579 60.32 -13.54 20.92
CA GLU A 579 60.10 -12.78 19.66
C GLU A 579 60.41 -11.29 19.80
N THR A 580 60.26 -10.73 20.98
CA THR A 580 60.46 -9.30 21.22
C THR A 580 61.09 -9.05 22.61
N PRO A 581 61.78 -7.92 22.79
CA PRO A 581 62.27 -7.47 24.10
C PRO A 581 61.15 -7.35 25.13
N LYS A 582 59.94 -6.97 24.70
CA LYS A 582 58.77 -6.88 25.58
C LYS A 582 58.32 -8.24 26.07
N ALA A 583 58.33 -9.26 25.22
CA ALA A 583 58.02 -10.63 25.62
C ALA A 583 59.02 -11.17 26.62
N TRP A 584 60.29 -10.97 26.38
CA TRP A 584 61.41 -11.32 27.26
C TRP A 584 61.29 -10.63 28.64
N SER A 585 61.09 -9.30 28.63
CA SER A 585 60.98 -8.48 29.85
C SER A 585 59.73 -8.90 30.70
N LYS A 586 58.64 -9.30 30.05
CA LYS A 586 57.44 -9.78 30.71
C LYS A 586 57.69 -11.11 31.43
N GLU A 587 58.41 -12.02 30.81
CA GLU A 587 58.73 -13.32 31.35
C GLU A 587 59.65 -13.22 32.56
N TYR A 588 60.76 -12.51 32.40
CA TYR A 588 61.76 -12.36 33.45
C TYR A 588 61.47 -11.23 34.46
N LYS A 589 60.41 -10.47 34.27
CA LYS A 589 60.00 -9.34 35.12
C LYS A 589 61.09 -8.29 35.34
N THR A 590 62.10 -8.24 34.48
CA THR A 590 63.28 -7.37 34.58
C THR A 590 63.40 -6.54 33.31
N PRO A 591 63.56 -5.19 33.38
CA PRO A 591 63.80 -4.36 32.23
C PRO A 591 65.15 -4.68 31.56
N ILE A 592 65.12 -4.99 30.25
CA ILE A 592 66.35 -5.31 29.49
C ILE A 592 67.37 -4.16 29.55
N LEU A 593 66.94 -2.91 29.62
CA LEU A 593 67.82 -1.72 29.68
C LEU A 593 68.72 -1.71 30.89
N CYS A 594 68.38 -2.44 31.94
CA CYS A 594 69.32 -2.58 33.11
C CYS A 594 70.55 -3.44 32.80
N MET A 595 70.58 -4.09 31.65
CA MET A 595 71.62 -5.02 31.24
C MET A 595 72.63 -4.40 30.27
N VAL A 596 72.45 -3.12 29.91
CA VAL A 596 73.35 -2.36 29.02
C VAL A 596 74.13 -1.27 29.78
N ASP A 597 75.33 -0.90 29.29
CA ASP A 597 76.10 0.21 29.87
C ASP A 597 75.39 1.55 29.67
N ASP A 598 75.56 2.50 30.57
CA ASP A 598 74.86 3.80 30.55
C ASP A 598 75.06 4.55 29.23
N LYS A 599 76.24 4.43 28.60
CA LYS A 599 76.54 5.02 27.29
C LYS A 599 75.70 4.44 26.16
N ASP A 600 75.29 3.21 26.29
CA ASP A 600 74.56 2.46 25.27
C ASP A 600 73.01 2.51 25.48
N VAL A 601 72.56 3.07 26.59
CA VAL A 601 71.15 3.07 26.99
C VAL A 601 70.24 3.65 25.92
N GLN A 602 70.55 4.75 25.29
CA GLN A 602 69.75 5.39 24.27
C GLN A 602 69.68 4.58 22.97
N VAL A 603 70.78 3.97 22.59
CA VAL A 603 70.85 3.10 21.40
C VAL A 603 70.07 1.82 21.65
N ALA A 604 70.21 1.24 22.83
CA ALA A 604 69.40 0.07 23.23
C ALA A 604 67.91 0.38 23.26
N ARG A 605 67.52 1.52 23.80
CA ARG A 605 66.12 1.95 23.78
C ARG A 605 65.57 2.07 22.37
N SER A 606 66.33 2.66 21.47
CA SER A 606 65.90 2.79 20.06
C SER A 606 65.84 1.44 19.38
N ALA A 607 66.82 0.53 19.60
CA ALA A 607 66.75 -0.83 19.05
C ALA A 607 65.60 -1.64 19.57
N PHE A 608 65.34 -1.60 20.88
CA PHE A 608 64.21 -2.33 21.48
C PHE A 608 62.84 -1.75 21.08
N ALA A 609 62.72 -0.44 20.93
CA ALA A 609 61.54 0.20 20.37
C ALA A 609 61.29 -0.25 18.92
N THR A 610 62.32 -0.42 18.13
CA THR A 610 62.27 -0.92 16.75
C THR A 610 61.81 -2.39 16.72
N LEU A 611 62.37 -3.25 17.55
CA LEU A 611 62.00 -4.65 17.70
C LEU A 611 60.54 -4.83 18.15
N ASN A 612 60.05 -3.94 18.99
CA ASN A 612 58.65 -4.01 19.49
C ASN A 612 57.60 -3.44 18.51
N ARG A 613 58.01 -2.72 17.47
CA ARG A 613 57.10 -2.16 16.46
C ARG A 613 56.70 -3.23 15.43
N LYS A 614 55.47 -3.20 14.98
CA LYS A 614 55.00 -4.07 13.90
C LYS A 614 55.60 -3.66 12.54
N GLN A 615 55.77 -2.37 12.33
CA GLN A 615 56.32 -1.77 11.09
C GLN A 615 57.32 -0.67 11.48
N PRO A 616 58.57 -1.04 11.73
CA PRO A 616 59.62 -0.05 12.02
C PRO A 616 60.09 0.63 10.72
N ASP A 617 60.72 1.79 10.85
CA ASP A 617 61.44 2.48 9.79
C ASP A 617 62.66 1.66 9.39
N ALA A 618 62.96 1.56 8.07
CA ALA A 618 64.10 0.81 7.54
C ALA A 618 65.48 1.27 8.14
N SER A 619 65.68 2.58 8.26
CA SER A 619 66.90 3.13 8.88
C SER A 619 67.00 2.77 10.38
N ALA A 620 65.87 2.66 11.07
CA ALA A 620 65.86 2.22 12.47
C ALA A 620 66.15 0.72 12.59
N VAL A 621 65.69 -0.09 11.61
CA VAL A 621 66.03 -1.52 11.54
C VAL A 621 67.56 -1.72 11.37
N ASP A 622 68.15 -1.02 10.43
CA ASP A 622 69.60 -1.13 10.19
C ASP A 622 70.41 -0.76 11.44
N LYS A 623 70.10 0.34 12.11
CA LYS A 623 70.72 0.75 13.36
C LYS A 623 70.51 -0.25 14.50
N ALA A 624 69.30 -0.85 14.55
CA ALA A 624 69.03 -1.86 15.56
C ALA A 624 69.79 -3.16 15.32
N MET A 625 69.94 -3.58 14.05
CA MET A 625 70.80 -4.73 13.69
C MET A 625 72.28 -4.46 14.03
N GLU A 626 72.83 -3.30 13.64
CA GLU A 626 74.22 -2.89 13.96
C GLU A 626 74.42 -2.94 15.48
N PHE A 627 73.54 -2.39 16.27
CA PHE A 627 73.62 -2.43 17.72
C PHE A 627 73.63 -3.86 18.30
N LEU A 628 72.68 -4.72 17.82
CA LEU A 628 72.56 -6.09 18.29
C LEU A 628 73.74 -6.99 17.85
N GLU A 629 74.31 -6.75 16.69
CA GLU A 629 75.50 -7.45 16.17
C GLU A 629 76.76 -7.00 16.85
N THR A 630 76.75 -5.87 17.57
CA THR A 630 77.92 -5.37 18.27
C THR A 630 78.43 -6.41 19.27
N ALA A 631 79.76 -6.61 19.27
CA ALA A 631 80.39 -7.61 20.14
C ALA A 631 79.99 -7.48 21.60
N ASN A 632 79.68 -8.61 22.19
CA ASN A 632 79.35 -8.80 23.62
C ASN A 632 77.96 -8.36 24.09
N PHE A 633 77.01 -7.88 23.25
CA PHE A 633 75.65 -7.54 23.73
C PHE A 633 74.92 -8.78 24.26
N PHE A 634 74.77 -9.82 23.44
CA PHE A 634 74.11 -11.06 23.84
C PHE A 634 74.88 -11.84 24.90
N ASP A 635 76.16 -11.84 24.89
CA ASP A 635 76.96 -12.50 25.94
C ASP A 635 76.75 -11.80 27.29
N ARG A 636 76.70 -10.51 27.34
CA ARG A 636 76.39 -9.73 28.53
C ARG A 636 74.97 -9.96 29.01
N LEU A 637 74.02 -10.06 28.09
CA LEU A 637 72.61 -10.32 28.37
C LEU A 637 72.43 -11.72 29.00
N THR A 638 73.00 -12.75 28.37
CA THR A 638 72.88 -14.15 28.83
C THR A 638 73.57 -14.32 30.18
N ASN A 639 74.71 -13.72 30.41
CA ASN A 639 75.39 -13.80 31.68
C ASN A 639 74.66 -13.12 32.83
N LYS A 640 74.00 -11.97 32.58
CA LYS A 640 73.20 -11.28 33.61
C LYS A 640 71.89 -11.96 33.93
N THR A 641 71.24 -12.54 32.96
CA THR A 641 69.94 -13.27 33.17
C THR A 641 70.12 -14.57 33.90
N MET A 642 71.29 -15.15 33.90
CA MET A 642 71.58 -16.37 34.65
C MET A 642 72.04 -16.11 36.08
N ILE A 643 72.41 -14.90 36.46
CA ILE A 643 72.98 -14.56 37.76
C ILE A 643 71.98 -13.88 38.67
N ASP A 644 70.99 -13.20 38.15
CA ASP A 644 69.94 -12.53 38.92
C ASP A 644 68.62 -13.23 38.78
#